data_c1fb303cd88c2fbd7e7df734696e2334
#
_entry.id   c1fb303cd88c2fbd7e7df734696e2334
#
_cell.length_a   1.000
_cell.length_b   1.000
_cell.length_c   1.000
_cell.angle_alpha   90.00
_cell.angle_beta   90.00
_cell.angle_gamma   90.00
#
_symmetry.space_group_name_H-M   'P 1'
#
loop_
_entity.id
_entity.type
_entity.pdbx_description
1 polymer ?
#
loop_
_entity_poly.entity_id
_entity_poly.type
_entity_poly.pdbx_seq_one_letter_code
_entity_poly.pdbx_strand_id
1 'polypeptide(L)'
;MSKLLLPIFAVAGTLAAQQVVAPTPETGGSARGDGWGDYNITQSFETGYRFHLVGGDTGEYRSDANYGNGLRLLGGSFAIHSKDGHGKWFDEITLNTSGLGNDPYQSAILHVEKNGLYRYDMSWRLSDYFNPGLAVAGGEHLADTSRRIQDHDLTLLPRSHMRFHLGYSRNTEDGPALSTAQEFNLSGSAYPIFTNVRRQWNEYRMGAEAHFAGFQFTVERRWDFFKDDTPATSDGIVAAGTSSDLTVLQQFNRSQPVHGSSPGWLGNLHTRRKRWGLNARLTYVSGRNDFALDESALGVDQFGSPANRQIVVGGDASRPDLAGDLSLSYFPTDRLTFVNNTSISNNRIDGDSTYSEFLTGSNLGTTIYFRYLGIRTITNSTDVNYRLADWIGFYGGYHYSDRRVETVEGFTLPAFANSTENDVYQVGNQLQSGLAGVRLRPWKAFTVNFDGEIGRTNNPLTTISDKNFQTLGGRAQYRARKVQLSASYRESYDFQPAFSLFSSHSRGYNANASWAPRDWFSLDASYNRQHLDSSSFLAFFAGATRSTLQAKYRSIYVSNVHAANLGVRFAIRRRADLYLGYSITKDTGDGRATVAPAGTTDPIQALLDSVQTFPLTYQSPLARLSIRISPKVRWNAGYQYYGYGETFGLLSYYQNFHAHTGYTSVLWSF
;
A
#
# COMPACT_ATOMS: atom_id res chain seq x y z
N MET A 1 8.74 12.73 5.45
CA MET A 1 7.44 13.01 4.82
C MET A 1 6.63 11.78 4.40
N SER A 2 7.20 10.57 4.20
CA SER A 2 6.46 9.42 3.64
C SER A 2 5.63 8.57 4.62
N LYS A 3 5.72 8.76 5.94
CA LYS A 3 4.95 7.98 6.93
C LYS A 3 3.67 8.66 7.45
N LEU A 4 3.48 9.96 7.19
CA LEU A 4 2.25 10.69 7.58
C LEU A 4 1.15 10.67 6.50
N LEU A 5 1.50 10.36 5.25
CA LEU A 5 0.52 10.14 4.17
C LEU A 5 -0.01 8.69 4.13
N LEU A 6 0.68 7.74 4.82
CA LEU A 6 0.26 6.34 4.82
C LEU A 6 -1.13 6.06 5.42
N PRO A 7 -1.61 6.71 6.49
CA PRO A 7 -2.95 6.42 6.99
C PRO A 7 -4.07 6.94 6.08
N ILE A 8 -3.87 8.04 5.35
CA ILE A 8 -4.90 8.56 4.43
C ILE A 8 -4.94 7.71 3.16
N PHE A 9 -3.79 7.32 2.61
CA PHE A 9 -3.73 6.41 1.47
C PHE A 9 -4.03 4.95 1.83
N ALA A 10 -3.73 4.50 3.05
CA ALA A 10 -4.11 3.16 3.52
C ALA A 10 -5.63 3.02 3.68
N VAL A 11 -6.33 4.11 4.04
CA VAL A 11 -7.79 4.11 4.12
C VAL A 11 -8.42 4.08 2.72
N ALA A 12 -7.89 4.83 1.76
CA ALA A 12 -8.36 4.78 0.37
C ALA A 12 -8.01 3.44 -0.30
N GLY A 13 -6.80 2.90 -0.06
CA GLY A 13 -6.36 1.60 -0.61
C GLY A 13 -7.11 0.39 -0.02
N THR A 14 -7.58 0.46 1.24
CA THR A 14 -8.39 -0.60 1.84
C THR A 14 -9.85 -0.58 1.39
N LEU A 15 -10.36 0.55 0.89
CA LEU A 15 -11.72 0.65 0.35
C LEU A 15 -11.82 0.07 -1.08
N ALA A 16 -10.78 0.22 -1.90
CA ALA A 16 -10.72 -0.41 -3.22
C ALA A 16 -10.54 -1.96 -3.15
N ALA A 17 -10.01 -2.49 -2.04
CA ALA A 17 -9.75 -3.92 -1.87
C ALA A 17 -10.97 -4.77 -1.45
N GLN A 18 -12.15 -4.19 -1.28
CA GLN A 18 -13.36 -4.92 -0.87
C GLN A 18 -14.28 -5.34 -2.03
N GLN A 19 -13.73 -5.61 -3.20
CA GLN A 19 -14.52 -6.24 -4.25
C GLN A 19 -14.96 -7.63 -3.81
N VAL A 20 -16.22 -7.97 -4.05
CA VAL A 20 -16.71 -9.34 -3.86
C VAL A 20 -16.06 -10.22 -4.90
N VAL A 21 -15.16 -11.09 -4.46
CA VAL A 21 -14.57 -12.12 -5.30
C VAL A 21 -15.40 -13.39 -5.14
N ALA A 22 -15.88 -13.93 -6.24
CA ALA A 22 -16.58 -15.21 -6.21
C ALA A 22 -15.66 -16.29 -5.63
N PRO A 23 -16.08 -17.04 -4.59
CA PRO A 23 -15.29 -18.14 -4.05
C PRO A 23 -15.01 -19.16 -5.15
N THR A 24 -13.82 -19.74 -5.12
CA THR A 24 -13.45 -20.80 -6.07
C THR A 24 -14.50 -21.92 -6.00
N PRO A 25 -15.06 -22.42 -7.14
CA PRO A 25 -15.97 -23.52 -7.11
C PRO A 25 -15.31 -24.75 -6.49
N GLU A 26 -16.07 -25.54 -5.75
CA GLU A 26 -15.56 -26.82 -5.29
C GLU A 26 -15.05 -27.63 -6.49
N THR A 27 -13.83 -28.13 -6.40
CA THR A 27 -13.28 -29.06 -7.38
C THR A 27 -14.23 -30.24 -7.54
N GLY A 28 -14.37 -30.80 -8.75
CA GLY A 28 -15.38 -31.79 -9.10
C GLY A 28 -15.29 -33.15 -8.41
N GLY A 29 -14.64 -33.25 -7.28
CA GLY A 29 -14.24 -34.41 -6.52
C GLY A 29 -12.71 -34.37 -6.39
N SER A 30 -12.15 -35.02 -5.40
CA SER A 30 -10.71 -35.16 -5.29
C SER A 30 -10.24 -35.87 -6.58
N ALA A 31 -9.37 -35.21 -7.34
CA ALA A 31 -8.68 -35.84 -8.46
C ALA A 31 -7.97 -37.07 -7.90
N ARG A 32 -8.29 -38.24 -8.41
CA ARG A 32 -7.68 -39.49 -7.95
C ARG A 32 -6.22 -39.58 -8.37
N GLY A 33 -5.85 -38.79 -9.39
CA GLY A 33 -4.53 -38.78 -9.99
C GLY A 33 -4.21 -40.03 -10.79
N ASP A 34 -3.18 -39.92 -11.59
CA ASP A 34 -2.61 -41.02 -12.35
C ASP A 34 -1.31 -41.49 -11.69
N GLY A 35 -1.17 -42.81 -11.51
CA GLY A 35 0.07 -43.38 -10.95
C GLY A 35 1.19 -43.37 -11.99
N TRP A 36 2.34 -42.79 -11.64
CA TRP A 36 3.58 -42.82 -12.41
C TRP A 36 4.72 -43.33 -11.56
N GLY A 37 5.03 -44.62 -11.66
CA GLY A 37 5.99 -45.30 -10.78
C GLY A 37 5.59 -45.11 -9.31
N ASP A 38 6.49 -44.58 -8.50
CA ASP A 38 6.29 -44.33 -7.06
C ASP A 38 5.54 -43.03 -6.76
N TYR A 39 5.06 -42.33 -7.79
CA TYR A 39 4.37 -41.05 -7.65
C TYR A 39 2.89 -41.15 -8.07
N ASN A 40 2.11 -40.24 -7.50
CA ASN A 40 0.76 -39.93 -7.91
C ASN A 40 0.73 -38.50 -8.45
N ILE A 41 0.22 -38.34 -9.68
CA ILE A 41 0.13 -37.06 -10.38
C ILE A 41 -1.32 -36.60 -10.40
N THR A 42 -1.60 -35.44 -9.88
CA THR A 42 -2.90 -34.75 -10.00
C THR A 42 -2.73 -33.45 -10.74
N GLN A 43 -3.65 -33.15 -11.63
CA GLN A 43 -3.60 -31.91 -12.40
C GLN A 43 -4.99 -31.36 -12.67
N SER A 44 -5.09 -30.06 -12.70
CA SER A 44 -6.29 -29.37 -13.16
C SER A 44 -5.87 -28.05 -13.84
N PHE A 45 -6.56 -27.71 -14.92
CA PHE A 45 -6.39 -26.42 -15.58
C PHE A 45 -7.71 -25.91 -16.10
N GLU A 46 -7.89 -24.63 -15.94
CA GLU A 46 -9.05 -23.88 -16.39
C GLU A 46 -8.61 -22.97 -17.53
N THR A 47 -9.03 -23.32 -18.75
CA THR A 47 -8.78 -22.51 -19.95
C THR A 47 -10.08 -21.93 -20.45
N GLY A 48 -10.03 -20.71 -20.93
CA GLY A 48 -11.23 -20.04 -21.41
C GLY A 48 -10.92 -18.76 -22.16
N TYR A 49 -11.99 -18.09 -22.50
CA TYR A 49 -11.94 -16.79 -23.16
C TYR A 49 -12.55 -15.72 -22.26
N ARG A 50 -11.84 -14.61 -22.09
CA ARG A 50 -12.32 -13.41 -21.41
C ARG A 50 -12.75 -12.38 -22.44
N PHE A 51 -13.85 -11.69 -22.18
CA PHE A 51 -14.34 -10.58 -22.98
C PHE A 51 -14.65 -9.38 -22.09
N HIS A 52 -14.51 -8.19 -22.64
CA HIS A 52 -14.88 -6.94 -21.99
C HIS A 52 -15.48 -5.97 -23.02
N LEU A 53 -16.36 -5.11 -22.53
CA LEU A 53 -16.93 -3.99 -23.26
C LEU A 53 -16.94 -2.78 -22.29
N VAL A 54 -16.33 -1.68 -22.70
CA VAL A 54 -16.20 -0.47 -21.87
C VAL A 54 -16.88 0.70 -22.55
N GLY A 55 -17.65 1.47 -21.80
CA GLY A 55 -18.22 2.75 -22.22
C GLY A 55 -17.84 3.83 -21.19
N GLY A 56 -17.65 5.05 -21.65
CA GLY A 56 -17.17 6.17 -20.85
C GLY A 56 -15.64 6.27 -20.83
N ASP A 57 -15.05 6.67 -19.70
CA ASP A 57 -13.62 6.88 -19.57
C ASP A 57 -12.86 5.55 -19.52
N THR A 58 -12.13 5.26 -20.60
CA THR A 58 -11.33 4.03 -20.73
C THR A 58 -10.05 4.09 -19.90
N GLY A 59 -9.52 5.28 -19.62
CA GLY A 59 -8.35 5.48 -18.78
C GLY A 59 -8.66 5.10 -17.34
N GLU A 60 -9.78 5.57 -16.81
CA GLU A 60 -10.24 5.22 -15.48
C GLU A 60 -10.57 3.73 -15.35
N TYR A 61 -11.20 3.11 -16.37
CA TYR A 61 -11.39 1.67 -16.40
C TYR A 61 -10.06 0.90 -16.34
N ARG A 62 -9.05 1.34 -17.10
CA ARG A 62 -7.73 0.69 -17.09
C ARG A 62 -7.01 0.83 -15.77
N SER A 63 -7.20 1.95 -15.06
CA SER A 63 -6.59 2.15 -13.74
C SER A 63 -7.20 1.22 -12.69
N ASP A 64 -8.46 0.83 -12.84
CA ASP A 64 -9.21 0.05 -11.85
C ASP A 64 -9.20 -1.47 -12.14
N ALA A 65 -9.56 -1.88 -13.36
CA ALA A 65 -9.76 -3.30 -13.70
C ALA A 65 -8.81 -3.84 -14.78
N ASN A 66 -8.59 -3.11 -15.85
CA ASN A 66 -7.67 -3.36 -16.96
C ASN A 66 -7.75 -4.76 -17.61
N TYR A 67 -8.91 -5.41 -17.58
CA TYR A 67 -9.10 -6.69 -18.28
C TYR A 67 -9.24 -6.49 -19.78
N GLY A 68 -8.46 -7.25 -20.58
CA GLY A 68 -8.57 -7.28 -22.03
C GLY A 68 -9.29 -8.51 -22.56
N ASN A 69 -9.65 -8.50 -23.85
CA ASN A 69 -10.19 -9.66 -24.56
C ASN A 69 -9.11 -10.71 -24.83
N GLY A 70 -9.49 -12.00 -24.88
CA GLY A 70 -8.62 -13.06 -25.38
C GLY A 70 -8.64 -14.35 -24.58
N LEU A 71 -7.87 -15.31 -25.08
CA LEU A 71 -7.68 -16.61 -24.43
C LEU A 71 -6.88 -16.46 -23.15
N ARG A 72 -7.23 -17.27 -22.14
CA ARG A 72 -6.61 -17.27 -20.81
C ARG A 72 -6.42 -18.68 -20.28
N LEU A 73 -5.31 -18.89 -19.56
CA LEU A 73 -5.24 -19.92 -18.55
C LEU A 73 -5.66 -19.26 -17.21
N LEU A 74 -6.96 -19.32 -16.93
CA LEU A 74 -7.56 -18.67 -15.74
C LEU A 74 -7.03 -19.26 -14.44
N GLY A 75 -6.73 -20.57 -14.44
CA GLY A 75 -6.12 -21.26 -13.30
C GLY A 75 -5.49 -22.57 -13.72
N GLY A 76 -4.43 -22.95 -13.04
CA GLY A 76 -3.77 -24.24 -13.22
C GLY A 76 -3.26 -24.75 -11.88
N SER A 77 -3.41 -26.03 -11.63
CA SER A 77 -2.80 -26.73 -10.50
C SER A 77 -2.23 -28.04 -10.98
N PHE A 78 -0.96 -28.26 -10.69
CA PHE A 78 -0.24 -29.48 -10.98
C PHE A 78 0.44 -29.95 -9.70
N ALA A 79 0.22 -31.20 -9.30
CA ALA A 79 0.82 -31.74 -8.11
C ALA A 79 1.32 -33.16 -8.34
N ILE A 80 2.51 -33.45 -7.87
CA ILE A 80 3.13 -34.77 -7.83
C ILE A 80 3.42 -35.08 -6.37
N HIS A 81 2.92 -36.19 -5.87
CA HIS A 81 3.19 -36.66 -4.51
C HIS A 81 3.77 -38.08 -4.56
N SER A 82 4.81 -38.34 -3.80
CA SER A 82 5.31 -39.70 -3.62
C SER A 82 4.28 -40.53 -2.83
N LYS A 83 4.06 -41.80 -3.25
CA LYS A 83 3.03 -42.65 -2.65
C LYS A 83 3.32 -43.03 -1.19
N ASP A 84 4.59 -43.13 -0.85
CA ASP A 84 5.07 -43.53 0.48
C ASP A 84 5.77 -42.40 1.24
N GLY A 85 5.87 -41.20 0.65
CA GLY A 85 6.62 -40.08 1.24
C GLY A 85 8.15 -40.21 1.18
N HIS A 86 8.66 -41.13 0.35
CA HIS A 86 10.09 -41.43 0.17
C HIS A 86 10.52 -41.46 -1.30
N GLY A 87 9.99 -40.53 -2.10
CA GLY A 87 10.40 -40.38 -3.50
C GLY A 87 11.92 -40.22 -3.66
N LYS A 88 12.48 -40.61 -4.77
CA LYS A 88 13.94 -40.60 -5.00
C LYS A 88 14.55 -39.19 -4.91
N TRP A 89 13.94 -38.21 -5.59
CA TRP A 89 14.46 -36.85 -5.72
C TRP A 89 13.64 -35.82 -4.93
N PHE A 90 12.34 -35.98 -4.89
CA PHE A 90 11.36 -35.15 -4.18
C PHE A 90 10.23 -36.01 -3.65
N ASP A 91 9.51 -35.51 -2.67
CA ASP A 91 8.31 -36.15 -2.13
C ASP A 91 7.06 -35.41 -2.58
N GLU A 92 7.17 -34.11 -2.82
CA GLU A 92 6.10 -33.26 -3.29
C GLU A 92 6.60 -32.22 -4.27
N ILE A 93 5.86 -32.03 -5.36
CA ILE A 93 5.93 -30.87 -6.26
C ILE A 93 4.52 -30.34 -6.42
N THR A 94 4.31 -29.04 -6.21
CA THR A 94 3.07 -28.37 -6.57
C THR A 94 3.37 -27.11 -7.39
N LEU A 95 2.64 -26.93 -8.48
CA LEU A 95 2.64 -25.71 -9.30
C LEU A 95 1.22 -25.19 -9.42
N ASN A 96 1.01 -23.96 -8.97
CA ASN A 96 -0.26 -23.27 -9.10
C ASN A 96 -0.08 -22.02 -9.96
N THR A 97 -0.99 -21.82 -10.92
CA THR A 97 -0.96 -20.65 -11.80
C THR A 97 -2.31 -19.96 -11.83
N SER A 98 -2.32 -18.64 -12.05
CA SER A 98 -3.54 -17.86 -12.17
C SER A 98 -3.36 -16.71 -13.17
N GLY A 99 -4.38 -16.48 -14.00
CA GLY A 99 -4.50 -15.32 -14.87
C GLY A 99 -3.51 -15.28 -16.04
N LEU A 100 -2.81 -16.37 -16.36
CA LEU A 100 -1.83 -16.38 -17.44
C LEU A 100 -2.48 -16.16 -18.81
N GLY A 101 -1.86 -15.34 -19.64
CA GLY A 101 -2.33 -15.03 -20.98
C GLY A 101 -2.97 -13.65 -21.12
N ASN A 102 -2.38 -12.63 -20.49
CA ASN A 102 -2.75 -11.22 -20.62
C ASN A 102 -3.85 -10.69 -19.66
N ASP A 103 -4.06 -11.34 -18.51
CA ASP A 103 -4.73 -10.67 -17.40
C ASP A 103 -3.75 -9.66 -16.74
N PRO A 104 -4.23 -8.54 -16.20
CA PRO A 104 -3.36 -7.51 -15.59
C PRO A 104 -2.63 -8.03 -14.34
N TYR A 105 -3.13 -9.11 -13.75
CA TYR A 105 -2.51 -9.80 -12.63
C TYR A 105 -2.31 -11.26 -12.95
N GLN A 106 -1.06 -11.68 -12.99
CA GLN A 106 -0.68 -13.05 -13.29
C GLN A 106 0.20 -13.62 -12.19
N SER A 107 0.08 -14.91 -11.91
CA SER A 107 0.93 -15.55 -10.91
C SER A 107 1.24 -17.01 -11.25
N ALA A 108 2.42 -17.44 -10.79
CA ALA A 108 2.82 -18.85 -10.76
C ALA A 108 3.55 -19.11 -9.43
N ILE A 109 3.15 -20.15 -8.71
CA ILE A 109 3.74 -20.56 -7.44
C ILE A 109 4.18 -22.02 -7.57
N LEU A 110 5.47 -22.25 -7.39
CA LEU A 110 6.06 -23.59 -7.39
C LEU A 110 6.55 -23.93 -5.97
N HIS A 111 6.19 -25.11 -5.51
CA HIS A 111 6.71 -25.70 -4.29
C HIS A 111 7.33 -27.05 -4.62
N VAL A 112 8.51 -27.32 -4.10
CA VAL A 112 9.21 -28.60 -4.21
C VAL A 112 9.74 -28.99 -2.83
N GLU A 113 9.37 -30.14 -2.32
CA GLU A 113 9.85 -30.63 -1.03
C GLU A 113 10.41 -32.03 -1.12
N LYS A 114 11.54 -32.26 -0.48
CA LYS A 114 12.07 -33.55 -0.07
C LYS A 114 12.06 -33.63 1.44
N ASN A 115 11.25 -34.49 1.98
CA ASN A 115 11.01 -34.64 3.40
C ASN A 115 12.32 -34.68 4.22
N GLY A 116 12.48 -33.67 5.10
CA GLY A 116 13.63 -33.59 6.00
C GLY A 116 14.93 -33.07 5.37
N LEU A 117 15.07 -33.00 4.04
CA LEU A 117 16.28 -32.56 3.37
C LEU A 117 16.20 -31.14 2.86
N TYR A 118 15.21 -30.83 2.04
CA TYR A 118 15.04 -29.48 1.52
C TYR A 118 13.59 -29.15 1.20
N ARG A 119 13.27 -27.85 1.19
CA ARG A 119 12.06 -27.25 0.68
C ARG A 119 12.44 -26.03 -0.16
N TYR A 120 11.95 -26.01 -1.37
CA TYR A 120 12.11 -24.90 -2.30
C TYR A 120 10.75 -24.33 -2.67
N ASP A 121 10.59 -23.04 -2.45
CA ASP A 121 9.41 -22.27 -2.78
C ASP A 121 9.78 -21.18 -3.80
N MET A 122 9.03 -21.08 -4.88
CA MET A 122 9.18 -20.02 -5.88
C MET A 122 7.84 -19.36 -6.14
N SER A 123 7.82 -18.05 -6.16
CA SER A 123 6.68 -17.28 -6.63
C SER A 123 7.09 -16.33 -7.74
N TRP A 124 6.29 -16.30 -8.80
CA TRP A 124 6.38 -15.33 -9.87
C TRP A 124 5.05 -14.58 -9.96
N ARG A 125 5.10 -13.26 -10.06
CA ARG A 125 3.92 -12.39 -10.19
C ARG A 125 4.20 -11.31 -11.22
N LEU A 126 3.19 -11.01 -12.04
CA LEU A 126 3.14 -9.87 -12.93
C LEU A 126 1.95 -9.00 -12.54
N SER A 127 2.16 -7.70 -12.49
CA SER A 127 1.12 -6.71 -12.24
C SER A 127 1.30 -5.57 -13.23
N ASP A 128 0.32 -5.39 -14.09
CA ASP A 128 0.25 -4.21 -14.96
C ASP A 128 -0.38 -3.06 -14.18
N TYR A 129 0.25 -1.92 -14.24
CA TYR A 129 -0.18 -0.70 -13.60
C TYR A 129 -0.46 0.36 -14.64
N PHE A 130 -1.66 0.88 -14.64
CA PHE A 130 -2.06 1.99 -15.47
C PHE A 130 -2.58 3.14 -14.60
N ASN A 131 -2.08 4.33 -14.83
CA ASN A 131 -2.57 5.55 -14.21
C ASN A 131 -2.92 6.54 -15.34
N PRO A 132 -4.20 6.94 -15.49
CA PRO A 132 -4.60 7.91 -16.49
C PRO A 132 -3.95 9.27 -16.22
N GLY A 133 -3.70 10.00 -17.29
CA GLY A 133 -3.13 11.34 -17.19
C GLY A 133 -4.07 12.29 -16.46
N LEU A 134 -3.53 12.96 -15.44
CA LEU A 134 -4.17 14.10 -14.80
C LEU A 134 -3.49 15.36 -15.30
N ALA A 135 -4.27 16.35 -15.75
CA ALA A 135 -3.73 17.66 -16.10
C ALA A 135 -3.38 18.42 -14.80
N VAL A 136 -2.10 18.41 -14.44
CA VAL A 136 -1.57 19.15 -13.28
C VAL A 136 -0.64 20.23 -13.79
N ALA A 137 -0.87 21.48 -13.44
CA ALA A 137 -0.07 22.65 -13.84
C ALA A 137 0.19 22.74 -15.34
N GLY A 138 -0.78 22.36 -16.18
CA GLY A 138 -0.68 22.34 -17.63
C GLY A 138 0.10 21.15 -18.22
N GLY A 139 0.59 20.23 -17.40
CA GLY A 139 1.22 18.96 -17.80
C GLY A 139 0.32 17.76 -17.51
N GLU A 140 0.56 16.67 -18.21
CA GLU A 140 -0.15 15.42 -18.02
C GLU A 140 0.78 14.40 -17.37
N HIS A 141 0.28 13.63 -16.41
CA HIS A 141 0.99 12.51 -15.82
C HIS A 141 0.30 11.22 -16.20
N LEU A 142 1.03 10.32 -16.82
CA LEU A 142 0.58 9.00 -17.24
C LEU A 142 1.62 7.96 -16.80
N ALA A 143 1.16 6.80 -16.39
CA ALA A 143 2.02 5.63 -16.24
C ALA A 143 1.32 4.40 -16.82
N ASP A 144 2.04 3.60 -17.63
CA ASP A 144 1.59 2.32 -18.19
C ASP A 144 2.75 1.34 -18.05
N THR A 145 2.93 0.84 -16.83
CA THR A 145 4.09 0.03 -16.46
C THR A 145 3.71 -1.39 -16.08
N SER A 146 4.61 -2.33 -16.34
CA SER A 146 4.51 -3.71 -15.90
C SER A 146 5.54 -4.00 -14.83
N ARG A 147 5.08 -4.52 -13.69
CA ARG A 147 5.92 -4.94 -12.59
C ARG A 147 5.98 -6.45 -12.49
N ARG A 148 7.19 -7.02 -12.53
CA ARG A 148 7.45 -8.45 -12.39
C ARG A 148 8.21 -8.71 -11.12
N ILE A 149 7.69 -9.58 -10.28
CA ILE A 149 8.29 -9.97 -9.00
C ILE A 149 8.53 -11.47 -9.03
N GLN A 150 9.76 -11.86 -8.79
CA GLN A 150 10.19 -13.25 -8.62
C GLN A 150 10.78 -13.40 -7.24
N ASP A 151 10.41 -14.45 -6.54
CA ASP A 151 10.94 -14.79 -5.23
C ASP A 151 11.24 -16.27 -5.14
N HIS A 152 12.42 -16.62 -4.66
CA HIS A 152 12.97 -17.96 -4.56
C HIS A 152 13.49 -18.18 -3.16
N ASP A 153 12.97 -19.17 -2.46
CA ASP A 153 13.40 -19.56 -1.11
C ASP A 153 13.74 -21.04 -1.05
N LEU A 154 14.96 -21.33 -0.63
CA LEU A 154 15.45 -22.68 -0.37
C LEU A 154 15.69 -22.84 1.12
N THR A 155 14.96 -23.74 1.75
CA THR A 155 15.20 -24.16 3.13
C THR A 155 15.86 -25.53 3.14
N LEU A 156 17.03 -25.64 3.75
CA LEU A 156 17.73 -26.89 3.96
C LEU A 156 17.44 -27.41 5.37
N LEU A 157 17.30 -28.73 5.51
CA LEU A 157 17.02 -29.43 6.75
C LEU A 157 15.75 -28.92 7.49
N PRO A 158 14.59 -28.79 6.81
CA PRO A 158 13.40 -28.11 7.33
C PRO A 158 12.82 -28.71 8.61
N ARG A 159 13.14 -29.97 8.92
CA ARG A 159 12.68 -30.68 10.13
C ARG A 159 13.74 -30.81 11.22
N SER A 160 14.95 -30.27 10.98
CA SER A 160 16.06 -30.31 11.94
C SER A 160 15.91 -29.21 13.01
N HIS A 161 16.63 -29.36 14.10
CA HIS A 161 16.81 -28.30 15.08
C HIS A 161 17.63 -27.11 14.55
N MET A 162 18.40 -27.33 13.48
CA MET A 162 19.06 -26.29 12.71
C MET A 162 18.56 -26.33 11.28
N ARG A 163 18.16 -25.17 10.76
CA ARG A 163 17.69 -24.97 9.39
C ARG A 163 18.51 -23.87 8.74
N PHE A 164 18.73 -23.98 7.45
CA PHE A 164 19.41 -22.95 6.68
C PHE A 164 18.50 -22.44 5.59
N HIS A 165 18.51 -21.13 5.37
CA HIS A 165 17.68 -20.45 4.38
C HIS A 165 18.57 -19.75 3.37
N LEU A 166 18.28 -19.92 2.10
CA LEU A 166 18.87 -19.19 0.98
C LEU A 166 17.74 -18.61 0.17
N GLY A 167 17.79 -17.33 -0.12
CA GLY A 167 16.74 -16.64 -0.85
C GLY A 167 17.31 -15.75 -1.95
N TYR A 168 16.51 -15.57 -2.99
CA TYR A 168 16.75 -14.62 -4.05
C TYR A 168 15.42 -14.00 -4.49
N SER A 169 15.34 -12.69 -4.49
CA SER A 169 14.21 -11.95 -5.06
C SER A 169 14.67 -11.03 -6.18
N ARG A 170 13.87 -10.96 -7.23
CA ARG A 170 14.03 -9.99 -8.31
C ARG A 170 12.72 -9.26 -8.55
N ASN A 171 12.77 -7.93 -8.57
CA ASN A 171 11.64 -7.08 -8.87
C ASN A 171 12.08 -6.12 -10.00
N THR A 172 11.34 -6.13 -11.11
CA THR A 172 11.56 -5.23 -12.24
C THR A 172 10.30 -4.45 -12.53
N GLU A 173 10.46 -3.19 -12.90
CA GLU A 173 9.38 -2.33 -13.36
C GLU A 173 9.84 -1.68 -14.67
N ASP A 174 9.06 -1.85 -15.72
CA ASP A 174 9.33 -1.30 -17.05
C ASP A 174 8.04 -0.84 -17.73
N GLY A 175 8.14 0.20 -18.55
CA GLY A 175 7.04 0.70 -19.36
C GLY A 175 7.05 2.22 -19.55
N PRO A 176 6.20 2.73 -20.45
CA PRO A 176 6.11 4.14 -20.72
C PRO A 176 5.46 4.90 -19.56
N ALA A 177 5.93 6.12 -19.34
CA ALA A 177 5.34 7.10 -18.45
C ALA A 177 5.46 8.50 -19.01
N LEU A 178 4.56 9.37 -18.62
CA LEU A 178 4.59 10.80 -18.91
C LEU A 178 4.85 11.54 -17.60
N SER A 179 5.79 12.47 -17.62
CA SER A 179 6.11 13.37 -16.51
C SER A 179 6.15 14.81 -17.01
N THR A 180 6.51 15.74 -16.16
CA THR A 180 6.67 17.16 -16.52
C THR A 180 8.02 17.68 -16.09
N ALA A 181 8.57 18.61 -16.85
CA ALA A 181 9.69 19.46 -16.45
C ALA A 181 9.30 20.93 -16.53
N GLN A 182 9.99 21.76 -15.76
CA GLN A 182 9.84 23.22 -15.75
C GLN A 182 11.12 23.84 -16.28
N GLU A 183 11.03 24.54 -17.39
CA GLU A 183 12.18 25.12 -18.07
C GLU A 183 11.90 26.57 -18.47
N PHE A 184 12.97 27.38 -18.52
CA PHE A 184 13.02 28.74 -19.08
C PHE A 184 12.07 29.78 -18.48
N ASN A 185 11.29 29.44 -17.44
CA ASN A 185 10.35 30.36 -16.82
C ASN A 185 10.43 30.33 -15.29
N LEU A 186 10.53 31.48 -14.69
CA LEU A 186 10.52 31.67 -13.22
C LEU A 186 9.14 31.37 -12.60
N SER A 187 8.06 31.44 -13.37
CA SER A 187 6.69 31.16 -12.92
C SER A 187 6.26 29.70 -13.08
N GLY A 188 7.13 28.84 -13.60
CA GLY A 188 6.92 27.40 -13.59
C GLY A 188 6.03 26.85 -14.69
N SER A 189 6.32 27.18 -15.94
CA SER A 189 5.71 26.48 -17.09
C SER A 189 6.11 25.01 -17.10
N ALA A 190 5.12 24.12 -17.13
CA ALA A 190 5.33 22.68 -17.14
C ALA A 190 5.23 22.14 -18.57
N TYR A 191 6.22 21.35 -18.96
CA TYR A 191 6.26 20.66 -20.26
C TYR A 191 6.06 19.16 -20.06
N PRO A 192 5.22 18.49 -20.87
CA PRO A 192 5.10 17.05 -20.87
C PRO A 192 6.37 16.38 -21.39
N ILE A 193 6.87 15.39 -20.67
CA ILE A 193 8.10 14.66 -21.01
C ILE A 193 7.82 13.17 -20.96
N PHE A 194 8.09 12.48 -22.07
CA PHE A 194 7.97 11.03 -22.13
C PHE A 194 9.19 10.36 -21.51
N THR A 195 8.93 9.39 -20.66
CA THR A 195 9.93 8.56 -20.01
C THR A 195 9.67 7.09 -20.30
N ASN A 196 10.72 6.29 -20.28
CA ASN A 196 10.59 4.85 -20.31
C ASN A 196 11.17 4.30 -19.00
N VAL A 197 10.29 3.98 -18.06
CA VAL A 197 10.68 3.48 -16.73
C VAL A 197 11.50 2.21 -16.87
N ARG A 198 12.63 2.15 -16.17
CA ARG A 198 13.53 0.99 -16.13
C ARG A 198 14.11 0.86 -14.72
N ARG A 199 13.44 0.11 -13.88
CA ARG A 199 13.82 -0.10 -12.48
C ARG A 199 14.05 -1.57 -12.20
N GLN A 200 15.02 -1.87 -11.37
CA GLN A 200 15.34 -3.22 -10.94
C GLN A 200 15.80 -3.25 -9.49
N TRP A 201 15.29 -4.23 -8.73
CA TRP A 201 15.74 -4.59 -7.39
C TRP A 201 16.10 -6.07 -7.38
N ASN A 202 17.26 -6.38 -6.81
CA ASN A 202 17.69 -7.76 -6.54
C ASN A 202 18.02 -7.89 -5.07
N GLU A 203 17.44 -8.87 -4.39
CA GLU A 203 17.73 -9.19 -3.00
C GLU A 203 18.30 -10.61 -2.92
N TYR A 204 19.39 -10.77 -2.21
CA TYR A 204 19.98 -12.05 -1.84
C TYR A 204 19.87 -12.22 -0.33
N ARG A 205 19.42 -13.38 0.12
CA ARG A 205 19.22 -13.72 1.53
C ARG A 205 19.98 -14.96 1.88
N MET A 206 20.62 -14.96 3.05
CA MET A 206 21.22 -16.14 3.66
C MET A 206 20.98 -16.12 5.16
N GLY A 207 20.41 -17.20 5.70
CA GLY A 207 20.06 -17.25 7.10
C GLY A 207 20.17 -18.65 7.70
N ALA A 208 20.12 -18.67 9.02
CA ALA A 208 20.04 -19.89 9.80
C ALA A 208 19.02 -19.71 10.94
N GLU A 209 18.31 -20.78 11.23
CA GLU A 209 17.41 -20.89 12.36
C GLU A 209 17.86 -22.07 13.24
N ALA A 210 17.87 -21.86 14.56
CA ALA A 210 18.25 -22.90 15.53
C ALA A 210 17.22 -22.98 16.66
N HIS A 211 16.84 -24.20 17.01
CA HIS A 211 16.00 -24.50 18.16
C HIS A 211 16.85 -25.15 19.25
N PHE A 212 17.07 -24.43 20.34
CA PHE A 212 17.87 -24.92 21.47
C PHE A 212 17.25 -24.54 22.81
N ALA A 213 17.15 -25.49 23.74
CA ALA A 213 16.65 -25.30 25.10
C ALA A 213 15.27 -24.58 25.17
N GLY A 214 14.42 -24.75 24.15
CA GLY A 214 13.10 -24.10 24.02
C GLY A 214 13.16 -22.64 23.59
N PHE A 215 14.29 -22.17 23.11
CA PHE A 215 14.44 -20.92 22.38
C PHE A 215 14.56 -21.23 20.88
N GLN A 216 14.01 -20.34 20.10
CA GLN A 216 14.18 -20.30 18.64
C GLN A 216 14.95 -19.04 18.30
N PHE A 217 16.08 -19.21 17.63
CA PHE A 217 16.95 -18.14 17.14
C PHE A 217 16.91 -18.15 15.63
N THR A 218 16.75 -16.99 15.04
CA THR A 218 16.89 -16.81 13.59
C THR A 218 17.85 -15.67 13.34
N VAL A 219 18.82 -15.88 12.46
CA VAL A 219 19.70 -14.81 11.97
C VAL A 219 19.72 -14.89 10.46
N GLU A 220 19.56 -13.75 9.81
CA GLU A 220 19.56 -13.63 8.37
C GLU A 220 20.38 -12.42 7.94
N ARG A 221 21.20 -12.61 6.92
CA ARG A 221 21.91 -11.57 6.19
C ARG A 221 21.21 -11.33 4.86
N ARG A 222 21.00 -10.04 4.51
CA ARG A 222 20.42 -9.60 3.25
C ARG A 222 21.37 -8.69 2.52
N TRP A 223 21.31 -8.74 1.19
CA TRP A 223 22.00 -7.83 0.28
C TRP A 223 21.00 -7.40 -0.79
N ASP A 224 20.55 -6.17 -0.69
CA ASP A 224 19.66 -5.54 -1.65
C ASP A 224 20.44 -4.64 -2.59
N PHE A 225 20.16 -4.73 -3.88
CA PHE A 225 20.73 -3.88 -4.92
C PHE A 225 19.60 -3.25 -5.70
N PHE A 226 19.64 -1.94 -5.81
CA PHE A 226 18.66 -1.14 -6.52
C PHE A 226 19.32 -0.43 -7.70
N LYS A 227 18.61 -0.35 -8.82
CA LYS A 227 19.01 0.37 -10.02
C LYS A 227 17.80 1.03 -10.67
N ASP A 228 17.88 2.33 -10.94
CA ASP A 228 16.94 3.09 -11.76
C ASP A 228 17.74 3.81 -12.87
N ASP A 229 17.49 3.43 -14.12
CA ASP A 229 18.11 4.03 -15.30
C ASP A 229 17.03 4.62 -16.22
N THR A 230 15.98 5.21 -15.67
CA THR A 230 14.88 5.81 -16.43
C THR A 230 15.35 7.07 -17.14
N PRO A 231 15.49 7.09 -18.48
CA PRO A 231 15.77 8.30 -19.23
C PRO A 231 14.49 9.10 -19.47
N ALA A 232 14.62 10.41 -19.62
CA ALA A 232 13.53 11.28 -20.04
C ALA A 232 14.00 12.14 -21.23
N THR A 233 13.29 12.06 -22.34
CA THR A 233 13.63 12.80 -23.55
C THR A 233 12.39 13.42 -24.18
N SER A 234 12.54 14.57 -24.75
CA SER A 234 11.52 15.18 -25.61
C SER A 234 12.25 15.79 -26.83
N ASP A 235 11.90 15.29 -28.00
CA ASP A 235 12.34 15.84 -29.28
C ASP A 235 11.14 16.46 -30.01
N GLY A 236 11.15 17.74 -30.21
CA GLY A 236 10.06 18.46 -30.85
C GLY A 236 9.60 19.69 -30.07
N ILE A 237 8.88 20.55 -30.75
CA ILE A 237 8.40 21.81 -30.17
C ILE A 237 7.25 21.55 -29.25
N VAL A 238 7.44 21.78 -27.95
CA VAL A 238 6.39 21.73 -26.93
C VAL A 238 6.19 23.15 -26.43
N ALA A 239 4.98 23.67 -26.61
CA ALA A 239 4.58 24.97 -26.08
C ALA A 239 4.30 24.87 -24.58
N ALA A 240 4.47 25.96 -23.84
CA ALA A 240 4.09 26.05 -22.46
C ALA A 240 2.59 25.79 -22.27
N GLY A 241 2.22 25.16 -21.16
CA GLY A 241 0.84 24.79 -20.83
C GLY A 241 -0.12 25.97 -20.58
N THR A 242 0.38 27.23 -20.61
CA THR A 242 -0.43 28.44 -20.44
C THR A 242 -0.34 29.34 -21.65
N SER A 243 -1.47 29.84 -22.15
CA SER A 243 -1.58 30.67 -23.35
C SER A 243 -0.90 32.05 -23.29
N SER A 244 -0.47 32.47 -22.10
CA SER A 244 0.22 33.75 -21.89
C SER A 244 1.75 33.63 -21.82
N ASP A 245 2.28 32.42 -21.91
CA ASP A 245 3.70 32.15 -21.79
C ASP A 245 4.30 31.85 -23.17
N LEU A 246 5.28 32.62 -23.58
CA LEU A 246 5.98 32.46 -24.87
C LEU A 246 7.09 31.41 -24.83
N THR A 247 7.32 30.79 -23.70
CA THR A 247 8.35 29.75 -23.58
C THR A 247 8.05 28.54 -24.45
N VAL A 248 9.07 28.04 -25.11
CA VAL A 248 9.01 26.86 -26.00
C VAL A 248 10.17 25.94 -25.66
N LEU A 249 9.90 24.70 -25.37
CA LEU A 249 10.89 23.65 -25.25
C LEU A 249 11.06 22.99 -26.62
N GLN A 250 12.26 23.00 -27.17
CA GLN A 250 12.59 22.42 -28.50
C GLN A 250 13.25 21.06 -28.36
N GLN A 251 14.10 20.90 -27.34
CA GLN A 251 14.77 19.64 -27.03
C GLN A 251 14.97 19.53 -25.52
N PHE A 252 14.75 18.36 -25.01
CA PHE A 252 15.00 18.03 -23.62
C PHE A 252 15.63 16.63 -23.49
N ASN A 253 16.67 16.55 -22.69
CA ASN A 253 17.26 15.27 -22.30
C ASN A 253 17.61 15.28 -20.83
N ARG A 254 17.16 14.26 -20.09
CA ARG A 254 17.50 14.04 -18.68
C ARG A 254 17.98 12.61 -18.50
N SER A 255 19.18 12.47 -18.00
CA SER A 255 19.73 11.21 -17.48
C SER A 255 19.89 11.32 -15.98
N GLN A 256 19.18 10.49 -15.24
CA GLN A 256 19.18 10.50 -13.77
C GLN A 256 19.36 9.07 -13.25
N PRO A 257 20.53 8.44 -13.44
CA PRO A 257 20.79 7.12 -12.90
C PRO A 257 20.89 7.16 -11.38
N VAL A 258 20.19 6.24 -10.72
CA VAL A 258 20.28 6.02 -9.27
C VAL A 258 20.64 4.56 -9.03
N HIS A 259 21.79 4.33 -8.38
CA HIS A 259 22.27 3.01 -8.02
C HIS A 259 22.45 2.92 -6.52
N GLY A 260 22.05 1.82 -5.92
CA GLY A 260 22.17 1.68 -4.49
C GLY A 260 22.27 0.24 -4.02
N SER A 261 22.76 0.10 -2.80
CA SER A 261 22.78 -1.17 -2.08
C SER A 261 22.33 -0.97 -0.64
N SER A 262 21.62 -1.96 -0.11
CA SER A 262 21.10 -1.93 1.26
C SER A 262 21.40 -3.25 1.98
N PRO A 263 22.68 -3.51 2.35
CA PRO A 263 23.02 -4.68 3.12
C PRO A 263 22.41 -4.61 4.52
N GLY A 264 21.81 -5.71 4.98
CA GLY A 264 21.11 -5.74 6.26
C GLY A 264 21.30 -7.02 7.05
N TRP A 265 21.02 -6.95 8.35
CA TRP A 265 20.93 -8.06 9.27
C TRP A 265 19.56 -8.12 9.91
N LEU A 266 19.01 -9.32 10.02
CA LEU A 266 17.79 -9.61 10.76
C LEU A 266 18.11 -10.65 11.84
N GLY A 267 17.73 -10.36 13.08
CA GLY A 267 17.80 -11.29 14.19
C GLY A 267 16.42 -11.45 14.84
N ASN A 268 16.00 -12.69 15.09
CA ASN A 268 14.79 -12.98 15.86
C ASN A 268 15.14 -13.96 16.98
N LEU A 269 14.56 -13.72 18.15
CA LEU A 269 14.60 -14.60 19.31
C LEU A 269 13.16 -14.81 19.81
N HIS A 270 12.73 -16.05 19.85
CA HIS A 270 11.42 -16.41 20.36
C HIS A 270 11.52 -17.53 21.40
N THR A 271 10.74 -17.40 22.49
CA THR A 271 10.50 -18.51 23.42
C THR A 271 9.15 -18.36 24.10
N ARG A 272 8.53 -19.48 24.40
CA ARG A 272 7.30 -19.52 25.18
C ARG A 272 7.41 -20.59 26.27
N ARG A 273 7.23 -20.18 27.50
CA ARG A 273 7.18 -21.02 28.70
C ARG A 273 5.80 -20.98 29.34
N LYS A 274 5.57 -21.83 30.33
CA LYS A 274 4.29 -21.93 31.01
C LYS A 274 3.80 -20.59 31.60
N ARG A 275 4.73 -19.79 32.14
CA ARG A 275 4.41 -18.55 32.85
C ARG A 275 4.91 -17.27 32.15
N TRP A 276 5.68 -17.39 31.11
CA TRP A 276 6.21 -16.24 30.39
C TRP A 276 6.50 -16.56 28.93
N GLY A 277 6.54 -15.54 28.12
CA GLY A 277 6.94 -15.60 26.72
C GLY A 277 7.79 -14.38 26.37
N LEU A 278 8.77 -14.58 25.53
CA LEU A 278 9.64 -13.54 25.00
C LEU A 278 9.65 -13.63 23.48
N ASN A 279 9.50 -12.49 22.83
CA ASN A 279 9.74 -12.32 21.41
C ASN A 279 10.58 -11.07 21.22
N ALA A 280 11.74 -11.21 20.59
CA ALA A 280 12.61 -10.09 20.25
C ALA A 280 12.98 -10.16 18.78
N ARG A 281 12.95 -9.02 18.12
CA ARG A 281 13.37 -8.84 16.74
C ARG A 281 14.31 -7.64 16.65
N LEU A 282 15.38 -7.79 15.89
CA LEU A 282 16.30 -6.71 15.58
C LEU A 282 16.59 -6.71 14.09
N THR A 283 16.50 -5.56 13.47
CA THR A 283 16.83 -5.35 12.06
C THR A 283 17.78 -4.15 11.96
N TYR A 284 18.88 -4.35 11.25
CA TYR A 284 19.80 -3.29 10.90
C TYR A 284 20.05 -3.31 9.41
N VAL A 285 19.88 -2.18 8.75
CA VAL A 285 20.12 -1.98 7.32
C VAL A 285 21.05 -0.79 7.15
N SER A 286 22.03 -0.90 6.27
CA SER A 286 22.94 0.19 5.92
C SER A 286 22.83 0.45 4.43
N GLY A 287 21.83 1.29 4.05
CA GLY A 287 21.61 1.68 2.67
C GLY A 287 22.62 2.74 2.21
N ARG A 288 23.08 2.64 0.97
CA ARG A 288 23.86 3.65 0.28
C ARG A 288 23.41 3.75 -1.18
N ASN A 289 23.18 4.96 -1.64
CA ASN A 289 22.82 5.28 -3.01
C ASN A 289 23.80 6.31 -3.57
N ASP A 290 24.32 6.05 -4.75
CA ASP A 290 24.99 7.03 -5.58
C ASP A 290 23.99 7.53 -6.64
N PHE A 291 23.92 8.82 -6.86
CA PHE A 291 23.01 9.43 -7.82
C PHE A 291 23.73 10.51 -8.66
N ALA A 292 23.28 10.65 -9.89
CA ALA A 292 23.70 11.70 -10.78
C ALA A 292 22.49 12.24 -11.54
N LEU A 293 22.56 13.49 -11.94
CA LEU A 293 21.63 14.12 -12.89
C LEU A 293 22.44 14.88 -13.93
N ASP A 294 22.20 14.58 -15.20
CA ASP A 294 22.60 15.40 -16.33
C ASP A 294 21.35 15.75 -17.13
N GLU A 295 20.99 17.01 -17.09
CA GLU A 295 19.80 17.54 -17.73
C GLU A 295 20.20 18.67 -18.68
N SER A 296 19.70 18.61 -19.91
CA SER A 296 19.88 19.64 -20.91
C SER A 296 18.55 19.98 -21.57
N ALA A 297 18.31 21.28 -21.71
CA ALA A 297 17.13 21.84 -22.37
C ALA A 297 17.52 22.93 -23.34
N LEU A 298 16.96 22.86 -24.57
CA LEU A 298 17.08 23.87 -25.60
C LEU A 298 15.69 24.43 -25.92
N GLY A 299 15.60 25.74 -26.07
CA GLY A 299 14.31 26.34 -26.38
C GLY A 299 14.34 27.87 -26.48
N VAL A 300 13.20 28.45 -26.12
CA VAL A 300 12.99 29.90 -26.12
C VAL A 300 12.44 30.29 -24.75
N ASP A 301 12.99 31.34 -24.17
CA ASP A 301 12.56 31.85 -22.86
C ASP A 301 11.26 32.69 -22.97
N GLN A 302 10.78 33.15 -21.83
CA GLN A 302 9.56 33.98 -21.73
C GLN A 302 9.62 35.32 -22.51
N PHE A 303 10.79 35.75 -22.89
CA PHE A 303 11.00 37.00 -23.67
C PHE A 303 11.20 36.75 -25.17
N GLY A 304 11.09 35.48 -25.61
CA GLY A 304 11.30 35.09 -27.02
C GLY A 304 12.76 34.93 -27.40
N SER A 305 13.70 34.91 -26.46
CA SER A 305 15.12 34.74 -26.71
C SER A 305 15.53 33.27 -26.70
N PRO A 306 16.47 32.83 -27.57
CA PRO A 306 16.99 31.48 -27.50
C PRO A 306 17.66 31.21 -26.18
N ALA A 307 17.28 30.08 -25.53
CA ALA A 307 17.77 29.66 -24.23
C ALA A 307 18.30 28.23 -24.28
N ASN A 308 19.42 28.02 -23.61
CA ASN A 308 20.01 26.70 -23.38
C ASN A 308 20.30 26.59 -21.89
N ARG A 309 19.74 25.57 -21.25
CA ARG A 309 19.97 25.26 -19.82
C ARG A 309 20.61 23.90 -19.67
N GLN A 310 21.65 23.81 -18.87
CA GLN A 310 22.21 22.54 -18.45
C GLN A 310 22.34 22.50 -16.94
N ILE A 311 21.90 21.37 -16.33
CA ILE A 311 22.04 21.10 -14.92
C ILE A 311 22.85 19.81 -14.76
N VAL A 312 23.87 19.86 -13.92
CA VAL A 312 24.69 18.71 -13.57
C VAL A 312 24.68 18.55 -12.06
N VAL A 313 24.23 17.40 -11.59
CA VAL A 313 24.23 17.04 -10.16
C VAL A 313 24.93 15.71 -10.01
N GLY A 314 25.76 15.60 -8.97
CA GLY A 314 26.36 14.35 -8.54
C GLY A 314 26.38 14.28 -7.02
N GLY A 315 26.13 13.12 -6.46
CA GLY A 315 26.14 12.97 -5.02
C GLY A 315 25.97 11.54 -4.55
N ASP A 316 26.09 11.37 -3.24
CA ASP A 316 25.79 10.12 -2.58
C ASP A 316 24.95 10.35 -1.31
N ALA A 317 24.21 9.33 -0.93
CA ALA A 317 23.42 9.34 0.28
C ALA A 317 23.51 8.00 1.01
N SER A 318 23.63 8.05 2.32
CA SER A 318 23.58 6.88 3.18
C SER A 318 22.29 6.86 4.01
N ARG A 319 21.77 5.67 4.27
CA ARG A 319 20.55 5.47 5.04
C ARG A 319 20.69 4.29 6.00
N PRO A 320 21.44 4.44 7.10
CA PRO A 320 21.41 3.45 8.16
C PRO A 320 20.06 3.48 8.89
N ASP A 321 19.47 2.30 9.05
CA ASP A 321 18.19 2.09 9.75
C ASP A 321 18.33 0.95 10.76
N LEU A 322 18.03 1.23 12.02
CA LEU A 322 17.97 0.26 13.11
C LEU A 322 16.53 0.20 13.62
N ALA A 323 15.93 -0.99 13.56
CA ALA A 323 14.62 -1.24 14.15
C ALA A 323 14.69 -2.46 15.08
N GLY A 324 14.10 -2.34 16.26
CA GLY A 324 14.05 -3.41 17.23
C GLY A 324 12.71 -3.45 17.96
N ASP A 325 12.23 -4.66 18.21
CA ASP A 325 10.99 -4.93 18.94
C ASP A 325 11.25 -5.99 20.02
N LEU A 326 10.79 -5.72 21.23
CA LEU A 326 10.84 -6.64 22.36
C LEU A 326 9.43 -6.78 22.93
N SER A 327 8.90 -7.98 22.93
CA SER A 327 7.61 -8.31 23.57
C SER A 327 7.82 -9.32 24.69
N LEU A 328 7.46 -8.94 25.90
CA LEU A 328 7.49 -9.79 27.07
C LEU A 328 6.07 -10.04 27.56
N SER A 329 5.66 -11.29 27.65
CA SER A 329 4.39 -11.71 28.22
C SER A 329 4.63 -12.46 29.52
N TYR A 330 3.88 -12.12 30.56
CA TYR A 330 3.95 -12.77 31.87
C TYR A 330 2.57 -13.21 32.33
N PHE A 331 2.45 -14.48 32.72
CA PHE A 331 1.21 -15.14 33.11
C PHE A 331 1.33 -15.62 34.56
N PRO A 332 1.20 -14.72 35.58
CA PRO A 332 1.31 -15.14 36.99
C PRO A 332 0.23 -16.15 37.38
N THR A 333 -0.93 -16.00 36.82
CA THR A 333 -2.07 -16.93 36.99
C THR A 333 -2.76 -17.17 35.65
N ASP A 334 -3.65 -18.16 35.56
CA ASP A 334 -4.48 -18.40 34.37
C ASP A 334 -5.50 -17.27 34.07
N ARG A 335 -5.63 -16.33 34.98
CA ARG A 335 -6.60 -15.21 34.91
C ARG A 335 -5.95 -13.85 34.66
N LEU A 336 -4.65 -13.73 34.90
CA LEU A 336 -3.93 -12.46 34.85
C LEU A 336 -2.78 -12.55 33.85
N THR A 337 -2.74 -11.61 32.91
CA THR A 337 -1.71 -11.50 31.91
C THR A 337 -1.16 -10.10 31.89
N PHE A 338 0.16 -9.97 31.92
CA PHE A 338 0.89 -8.74 31.63
C PHE A 338 1.60 -8.88 30.30
N VAL A 339 1.51 -7.87 29.46
CA VAL A 339 2.25 -7.78 28.19
C VAL A 339 2.95 -6.44 28.15
N ASN A 340 4.26 -6.46 27.98
CA ASN A 340 5.04 -5.26 27.72
C ASN A 340 5.65 -5.37 26.32
N ASN A 341 5.44 -4.35 25.50
CA ASN A 341 6.03 -4.22 24.18
C ASN A 341 6.87 -2.96 24.14
N THR A 342 8.13 -3.11 23.79
CA THR A 342 9.05 -2.00 23.60
C THR A 342 9.56 -2.04 22.17
N SER A 343 9.51 -0.93 21.46
CA SER A 343 10.14 -0.83 20.15
C SER A 343 11.10 0.38 20.09
N ILE A 344 12.13 0.22 19.29
CA ILE A 344 13.06 1.27 18.92
C ILE A 344 13.18 1.33 17.40
N SER A 345 13.13 2.53 16.86
CA SER A 345 13.44 2.81 15.45
C SER A 345 14.38 4.00 15.40
N ASN A 346 15.49 3.85 14.69
CA ASN A 346 16.47 4.91 14.47
C ASN A 346 16.82 4.93 12.99
N ASN A 347 16.22 5.85 12.26
CA ASN A 347 16.44 6.04 10.84
C ASN A 347 17.25 7.31 10.64
N ARG A 348 18.33 7.22 9.88
CA ARG A 348 19.16 8.35 9.49
C ARG A 348 19.27 8.40 7.99
N ILE A 349 19.36 9.59 7.46
CA ILE A 349 19.66 9.85 6.04
C ILE A 349 20.66 10.99 6.06
N ASP A 350 21.82 10.76 5.48
CA ASP A 350 22.82 11.79 5.26
C ASP A 350 23.32 11.72 3.82
N GLY A 351 23.60 12.86 3.22
CA GLY A 351 24.03 12.91 1.83
C GLY A 351 24.64 14.24 1.47
N ASP A 352 25.60 14.15 0.58
CA ASP A 352 26.27 15.26 -0.06
C ASP A 352 25.94 15.30 -1.55
N SER A 353 25.80 16.49 -2.11
CA SER A 353 25.65 16.65 -3.55
C SER A 353 26.25 17.96 -4.06
N THR A 354 26.75 17.91 -5.28
CA THR A 354 27.19 19.09 -6.02
C THR A 354 26.17 19.39 -7.11
N TYR A 355 25.67 20.60 -7.11
CA TYR A 355 24.74 21.13 -8.12
C TYR A 355 25.42 22.21 -8.92
N SER A 356 25.45 22.09 -10.24
CA SER A 356 25.96 23.10 -11.17
C SER A 356 24.92 23.40 -12.24
N GLU A 357 24.69 24.68 -12.50
CA GLU A 357 23.73 25.15 -13.49
C GLU A 357 24.42 26.08 -14.49
N PHE A 358 24.14 25.85 -15.77
CA PHE A 358 24.62 26.66 -16.88
C PHE A 358 23.40 27.17 -17.64
N LEU A 359 23.38 28.47 -17.96
CA LEU A 359 22.34 29.08 -18.75
C LEU A 359 23.01 29.82 -19.92
N THR A 360 22.66 29.43 -21.17
CA THR A 360 23.17 30.01 -22.42
C THR A 360 24.72 30.12 -22.41
N GLY A 361 25.37 29.03 -21.94
CA GLY A 361 26.82 28.91 -21.84
C GLY A 361 27.48 29.60 -20.65
N SER A 362 26.73 30.36 -19.86
CA SER A 362 27.23 31.00 -18.63
C SER A 362 26.98 30.10 -17.41
N ASN A 363 28.04 29.83 -16.64
CA ASN A 363 27.91 29.13 -15.36
C ASN A 363 27.25 30.07 -14.34
N LEU A 364 26.06 29.70 -13.85
CA LEU A 364 25.33 30.47 -12.84
C LEU A 364 25.86 30.21 -11.43
N GLY A 365 26.75 29.26 -11.28
CA GLY A 365 27.38 28.89 -10.04
C GLY A 365 27.31 27.39 -9.75
N THR A 366 28.16 26.98 -8.83
CA THR A 366 28.17 25.62 -8.29
C THR A 366 27.83 25.71 -6.79
N THR A 367 26.88 24.92 -6.35
CA THR A 367 26.47 24.83 -4.95
C THR A 367 26.76 23.43 -4.44
N ILE A 368 27.37 23.32 -3.28
CA ILE A 368 27.57 22.06 -2.58
C ILE A 368 26.50 21.99 -1.49
N TYR A 369 25.69 20.96 -1.52
CA TYR A 369 24.65 20.71 -0.51
C TYR A 369 25.08 19.58 0.41
N PHE A 370 24.78 19.76 1.69
CA PHE A 370 24.83 18.75 2.71
C PHE A 370 23.46 18.63 3.37
N ARG A 371 22.95 17.42 3.55
CA ARG A 371 21.67 17.20 4.21
C ARG A 371 21.74 16.01 5.15
N TYR A 372 21.25 16.22 6.36
CA TYR A 372 21.09 15.17 7.36
C TYR A 372 19.67 15.19 7.91
N LEU A 373 19.09 14.00 8.04
CA LEU A 373 17.82 13.77 8.71
C LEU A 373 17.94 12.56 9.63
N GLY A 374 17.80 12.79 10.94
CA GLY A 374 17.74 11.72 11.94
C GLY A 374 16.37 11.64 12.58
N ILE A 375 15.76 10.47 12.63
CA ILE A 375 14.50 10.20 13.30
C ILE A 375 14.69 9.02 14.23
N ARG A 376 14.63 9.26 15.55
CA ARG A 376 14.63 8.22 16.56
C ARG A 376 13.27 8.16 17.25
N THR A 377 12.68 6.98 17.31
CA THR A 377 11.44 6.75 18.03
C THR A 377 11.63 5.58 18.99
N ILE A 378 11.25 5.76 20.25
CA ILE A 378 11.15 4.69 21.25
C ILE A 378 9.71 4.63 21.69
N THR A 379 9.09 3.46 21.63
CA THR A 379 7.74 3.23 22.14
C THR A 379 7.74 2.16 23.20
N ASN A 380 6.90 2.31 24.20
CA ASN A 380 6.62 1.28 25.19
C ASN A 380 5.12 1.21 25.42
N SER A 381 4.57 0.00 25.41
CA SER A 381 3.21 -0.26 25.87
C SER A 381 3.22 -1.34 26.94
N THR A 382 2.49 -1.11 28.01
CA THR A 382 2.26 -2.08 29.07
C THR A 382 0.78 -2.31 29.21
N ASP A 383 0.37 -3.54 28.94
CA ASP A 383 -1.03 -3.96 28.95
C ASP A 383 -1.27 -5.02 30.01
N VAL A 384 -2.37 -4.91 30.72
CA VAL A 384 -2.83 -5.84 31.75
C VAL A 384 -4.20 -6.36 31.35
N ASN A 385 -4.34 -7.69 31.31
CA ASN A 385 -5.61 -8.35 31.09
C ASN A 385 -5.96 -9.18 32.32
N TYR A 386 -7.12 -8.94 32.90
CA TYR A 386 -7.63 -9.65 34.05
C TYR A 386 -9.00 -10.29 33.78
N ARG A 387 -9.06 -11.61 33.81
CA ARG A 387 -10.30 -12.37 33.69
C ARG A 387 -10.89 -12.59 35.07
N LEU A 388 -11.84 -11.75 35.48
CA LEU A 388 -12.52 -11.86 36.79
C LEU A 388 -13.35 -13.13 36.86
N ALA A 389 -14.15 -13.42 35.83
CA ALA A 389 -14.94 -14.63 35.67
C ALA A 389 -14.94 -15.07 34.20
N ASP A 390 -15.52 -16.23 33.87
CA ASP A 390 -15.55 -16.72 32.47
C ASP A 390 -16.39 -15.83 31.54
N TRP A 391 -17.29 -15.05 32.11
CA TRP A 391 -18.17 -14.15 31.36
C TRP A 391 -17.74 -12.67 31.39
N ILE A 392 -16.75 -12.27 32.23
CA ILE A 392 -16.29 -10.90 32.37
C ILE A 392 -14.76 -10.82 32.54
N GLY A 393 -14.12 -9.95 31.79
CA GLY A 393 -12.73 -9.60 31.92
C GLY A 393 -12.51 -8.11 31.72
N PHE A 394 -11.47 -7.58 32.31
CA PHE A 394 -11.03 -6.20 32.20
C PHE A 394 -9.66 -6.17 31.56
N TYR A 395 -9.39 -5.14 30.82
CA TYR A 395 -8.06 -4.85 30.31
C TYR A 395 -7.78 -3.36 30.38
N GLY A 396 -6.53 -3.02 30.51
CA GLY A 396 -6.06 -1.65 30.54
C GLY A 396 -4.61 -1.60 30.17
N GLY A 397 -4.16 -0.46 29.68
CA GLY A 397 -2.81 -0.26 29.24
C GLY A 397 -2.36 1.19 29.35
N TYR A 398 -1.05 1.34 29.36
CA TYR A 398 -0.39 2.62 29.25
C TYR A 398 0.59 2.58 28.10
N HIS A 399 0.50 3.56 27.21
CA HIS A 399 1.34 3.68 26.04
C HIS A 399 2.17 4.96 26.13
N TYR A 400 3.45 4.82 25.81
CA TYR A 400 4.42 5.91 25.77
C TYR A 400 5.20 5.88 24.47
N SER A 401 5.41 7.03 23.86
CA SER A 401 6.28 7.19 22.69
C SER A 401 7.13 8.45 22.84
N ASP A 402 8.44 8.33 22.64
CA ASP A 402 9.39 9.46 22.53
C ASP A 402 9.96 9.46 21.12
N ARG A 403 9.70 10.51 20.38
CA ARG A 403 10.18 10.71 19.01
C ARG A 403 11.04 11.96 18.96
N ARG A 404 12.24 11.82 18.42
CA ARG A 404 13.16 12.93 18.18
C ARG A 404 13.46 13.02 16.69
N VAL A 405 13.37 14.21 16.17
CA VAL A 405 13.71 14.55 14.79
C VAL A 405 14.81 15.58 14.83
N GLU A 406 15.86 15.33 14.08
CA GLU A 406 16.97 16.24 13.88
C GLU A 406 17.19 16.39 12.37
N THR A 407 17.21 17.63 11.90
CA THR A 407 17.55 17.95 10.52
C THR A 407 18.69 18.95 10.49
N VAL A 408 19.65 18.70 9.63
CA VAL A 408 20.69 19.67 9.29
C VAL A 408 20.66 19.84 7.78
N GLU A 409 20.54 21.07 7.34
CA GLU A 409 20.61 21.43 5.92
C GLU A 409 21.65 22.53 5.77
N GLY A 410 22.63 22.31 4.93
CA GLY A 410 23.69 23.26 4.69
C GLY A 410 24.03 23.36 3.21
N PHE A 411 24.49 24.51 2.79
CA PHE A 411 25.01 24.70 1.46
C PHE A 411 26.25 25.63 1.46
N THR A 412 27.11 25.41 0.52
CA THR A 412 28.30 26.25 0.29
C THR A 412 28.30 26.74 -1.15
N LEU A 413 28.45 28.04 -1.35
CA LEU A 413 28.61 28.67 -2.64
C LEU A 413 30.10 28.99 -2.88
N PRO A 414 30.84 28.17 -3.64
CA PRO A 414 32.28 28.39 -3.85
C PRO A 414 32.63 29.70 -4.52
N ALA A 415 31.71 30.25 -5.31
CA ALA A 415 31.91 31.55 -5.98
C ALA A 415 31.88 32.76 -5.02
N PHE A 416 31.28 32.60 -3.86
CA PHE A 416 31.24 33.62 -2.82
C PHE A 416 32.08 33.13 -1.62
N ALA A 417 33.37 33.41 -1.63
CA ALA A 417 34.34 32.88 -0.71
C ALA A 417 33.79 32.79 0.73
N ASN A 418 33.55 31.53 1.17
CA ASN A 418 33.17 31.17 2.53
C ASN A 418 31.73 31.42 2.99
N SER A 419 30.74 31.60 2.14
CA SER A 419 29.36 31.60 2.60
C SER A 419 28.88 30.15 2.79
N THR A 420 29.03 29.60 4.00
CA THR A 420 28.42 28.35 4.42
C THR A 420 27.25 28.72 5.34
N GLU A 421 26.06 28.30 4.94
CA GLU A 421 24.85 28.45 5.75
C GLU A 421 24.39 27.08 6.20
N ASN A 422 24.19 26.93 7.51
CA ASN A 422 23.71 25.66 8.09
C ASN A 422 22.49 25.93 8.97
N ASP A 423 21.39 25.35 8.59
CA ASP A 423 20.18 25.32 9.40
C ASP A 423 20.10 24.01 10.19
N VAL A 424 20.03 24.11 11.50
CA VAL A 424 19.86 22.97 12.40
C VAL A 424 18.50 23.07 13.07
N TYR A 425 17.69 22.06 12.88
CA TYR A 425 16.38 21.96 13.50
C TYR A 425 16.27 20.68 14.32
N GLN A 426 15.96 20.83 15.61
CA GLN A 426 15.73 19.70 16.50
C GLN A 426 14.38 19.82 17.18
N VAL A 427 13.60 18.76 17.13
CA VAL A 427 12.33 18.71 17.85
C VAL A 427 12.10 17.35 18.48
N GLY A 428 11.62 17.37 19.73
CA GLY A 428 11.20 16.21 20.48
C GLY A 428 9.68 16.19 20.66
N ASN A 429 9.10 15.00 20.51
CA ASN A 429 7.66 14.78 20.66
C ASN A 429 7.45 13.57 21.56
N GLN A 430 6.69 13.75 22.65
CA GLN A 430 6.34 12.70 23.59
C GLN A 430 4.82 12.52 23.60
N LEU A 431 4.38 11.30 23.31
CA LEU A 431 2.98 10.88 23.38
C LEU A 431 2.79 9.96 24.57
N GLN A 432 1.74 10.21 25.34
CA GLN A 432 1.31 9.37 26.44
C GLN A 432 -0.19 9.10 26.30
N SER A 433 -0.60 7.84 26.47
CA SER A 433 -2.02 7.49 26.48
C SER A 433 -2.34 6.40 27.48
N GLY A 434 -3.58 6.42 27.96
CA GLY A 434 -4.16 5.40 28.81
C GLY A 434 -5.35 4.74 28.14
N LEU A 435 -5.35 3.41 28.10
CA LEU A 435 -6.41 2.56 27.58
C LEU A 435 -7.11 1.82 28.70
N ALA A 436 -8.43 1.72 28.65
CA ALA A 436 -9.21 0.84 29.52
C ALA A 436 -10.35 0.20 28.74
N GLY A 437 -10.66 -1.05 29.08
CA GLY A 437 -11.75 -1.74 28.43
C GLY A 437 -12.31 -2.92 29.22
N VAL A 438 -13.47 -3.37 28.80
CA VAL A 438 -14.18 -4.50 29.37
C VAL A 438 -14.59 -5.50 28.28
N ARG A 439 -14.41 -6.77 28.58
CA ARG A 439 -14.85 -7.87 27.75
C ARG A 439 -15.96 -8.64 28.47
N LEU A 440 -17.11 -8.75 27.86
CA LEU A 440 -18.25 -9.47 28.33
C LEU A 440 -18.55 -10.68 27.46
N ARG A 441 -18.83 -11.82 28.07
CA ARG A 441 -19.24 -13.04 27.37
C ARG A 441 -20.45 -13.65 28.11
N PRO A 442 -21.64 -13.00 27.99
CA PRO A 442 -22.83 -13.45 28.77
C PRO A 442 -23.21 -14.91 28.54
N TRP A 443 -22.95 -15.41 27.31
CA TRP A 443 -23.07 -16.83 26.97
C TRP A 443 -22.00 -17.22 25.92
N LYS A 444 -21.78 -18.51 25.73
CA LYS A 444 -20.67 -19.05 24.90
C LYS A 444 -20.64 -18.53 23.46
N ALA A 445 -21.82 -18.23 22.90
CA ALA A 445 -21.94 -17.79 21.52
C ALA A 445 -21.80 -16.26 21.32
N PHE A 446 -21.84 -15.45 22.38
CA PHE A 446 -21.88 -14.00 22.29
C PHE A 446 -20.78 -13.35 23.13
N THR A 447 -20.04 -12.45 22.49
CA THR A 447 -18.97 -11.67 23.12
C THR A 447 -19.14 -10.20 22.77
N VAL A 448 -18.97 -9.33 23.74
CA VAL A 448 -18.95 -7.87 23.57
C VAL A 448 -17.68 -7.33 24.22
N ASN A 449 -16.99 -6.42 23.53
CA ASN A 449 -15.86 -5.66 24.06
C ASN A 449 -16.19 -4.17 23.96
N PHE A 450 -15.83 -3.42 24.98
CA PHE A 450 -15.83 -1.96 24.98
C PHE A 450 -14.46 -1.50 25.42
N ASP A 451 -13.93 -0.49 24.76
CA ASP A 451 -12.64 0.13 25.08
C ASP A 451 -12.68 1.63 24.83
N GLY A 452 -11.85 2.34 25.59
CA GLY A 452 -11.61 3.75 25.41
C GLY A 452 -10.16 4.07 25.69
N GLU A 453 -9.60 4.98 24.92
CA GLU A 453 -8.23 5.48 25.04
C GLU A 453 -8.24 7.00 25.03
N ILE A 454 -7.43 7.59 25.91
CA ILE A 454 -7.20 9.03 25.97
C ILE A 454 -5.70 9.26 25.92
N GLY A 455 -5.25 10.14 25.05
CA GLY A 455 -3.85 10.45 24.90
C GLY A 455 -3.55 11.92 24.68
N ARG A 456 -2.30 12.24 24.95
CA ARG A 456 -1.78 13.58 24.80
C ARG A 456 -0.34 13.57 24.30
N THR A 457 -0.04 14.52 23.40
CA THR A 457 1.30 14.81 22.88
C THR A 457 1.76 16.18 23.34
N ASN A 458 2.99 16.28 23.83
CA ASN A 458 3.52 17.56 24.34
C ASN A 458 3.84 18.56 23.21
N ASN A 459 4.58 18.14 22.18
CA ASN A 459 5.02 18.97 21.05
C ASN A 459 4.64 18.29 19.73
N PRO A 460 3.50 18.63 19.13
CA PRO A 460 3.15 18.11 17.81
C PRO A 460 4.14 18.60 16.75
N LEU A 461 4.62 17.70 15.89
CA LEU A 461 5.63 18.01 14.89
C LEU A 461 5.12 18.85 13.72
N THR A 462 3.82 18.74 13.43
CA THR A 462 3.17 19.48 12.36
C THR A 462 1.85 20.07 12.84
N THR A 463 1.33 21.03 12.12
CA THR A 463 0.05 21.68 12.42
C THR A 463 -1.14 20.75 12.44
N ILE A 464 -1.04 19.61 11.75
CA ILE A 464 -2.08 18.56 11.67
C ILE A 464 -1.73 17.31 12.49
N SER A 465 -0.69 17.38 13.34
CA SER A 465 -0.35 16.27 14.25
C SER A 465 -1.25 16.29 15.47
N ASP A 466 -1.56 15.12 15.98
CA ASP A 466 -2.39 14.94 17.17
C ASP A 466 -1.71 15.59 18.40
N LYS A 467 -2.42 16.45 19.08
CA LYS A 467 -2.01 16.97 20.38
C LYS A 467 -2.77 16.34 21.51
N ASN A 468 -4.07 16.25 21.36
CA ASN A 468 -4.95 15.55 22.26
C ASN A 468 -5.86 14.63 21.43
N PHE A 469 -6.00 13.39 21.84
CA PHE A 469 -6.90 12.46 21.16
C PHE A 469 -7.71 11.63 22.16
N GLN A 470 -8.87 11.22 21.69
CA GLN A 470 -9.77 10.33 22.43
C GLN A 470 -10.30 9.31 21.44
N THR A 471 -10.30 8.04 21.83
CA THR A 471 -10.89 6.96 21.05
C THR A 471 -11.89 6.20 21.89
N LEU A 472 -13.03 5.84 21.30
CA LEU A 472 -14.02 4.96 21.89
C LEU A 472 -14.28 3.81 20.93
N GLY A 473 -14.25 2.58 21.43
CA GLY A 473 -14.46 1.36 20.66
C GLY A 473 -15.52 0.46 21.26
N GLY A 474 -16.28 -0.19 20.38
CA GLY A 474 -17.21 -1.25 20.77
C GLY A 474 -17.23 -2.35 19.73
N ARG A 475 -17.20 -3.61 20.14
CA ARG A 475 -17.29 -4.75 19.25
C ARG A 475 -18.16 -5.84 19.83
N ALA A 476 -19.15 -6.29 19.06
CA ALA A 476 -20.01 -7.41 19.39
C ALA A 476 -19.83 -8.54 18.39
N GLN A 477 -19.80 -9.77 18.87
CA GLN A 477 -19.71 -10.98 18.05
C GLN A 477 -20.69 -12.03 18.55
N TYR A 478 -21.45 -12.60 17.63
CA TYR A 478 -22.30 -13.74 17.85
C TYR A 478 -21.90 -14.87 16.91
N ARG A 479 -21.61 -16.06 17.45
CA ARG A 479 -21.21 -17.23 16.67
C ARG A 479 -22.00 -18.45 17.07
N ALA A 480 -22.87 -18.89 16.19
CA ALA A 480 -23.60 -20.14 16.29
C ALA A 480 -23.24 -21.05 15.11
N ARG A 481 -23.67 -22.32 15.13
CA ARG A 481 -23.29 -23.31 14.11
C ARG A 481 -23.57 -22.87 12.68
N LYS A 482 -24.66 -22.13 12.45
CA LYS A 482 -25.13 -21.74 11.11
C LYS A 482 -25.15 -20.24 10.88
N VAL A 483 -24.81 -19.44 11.88
CA VAL A 483 -24.86 -17.98 11.84
C VAL A 483 -23.63 -17.40 12.53
N GLN A 484 -22.97 -16.47 11.86
CA GLN A 484 -21.93 -15.66 12.45
C GLN A 484 -22.28 -14.18 12.19
N LEU A 485 -22.36 -13.41 13.24
CA LEU A 485 -22.60 -11.97 13.19
C LEU A 485 -21.48 -11.26 13.92
N SER A 486 -21.03 -10.16 13.36
CA SER A 486 -20.13 -9.26 14.07
C SER A 486 -20.51 -7.81 13.74
N ALA A 487 -20.42 -6.96 14.75
CA ALA A 487 -20.57 -5.53 14.61
C ALA A 487 -19.46 -4.83 15.39
N SER A 488 -18.94 -3.74 14.86
CA SER A 488 -18.00 -2.89 15.58
C SER A 488 -18.28 -1.42 15.29
N TYR A 489 -18.01 -0.62 16.28
CA TYR A 489 -18.03 0.83 16.25
C TYR A 489 -16.69 1.34 16.76
N ARG A 490 -16.14 2.35 16.11
CA ARG A 490 -14.98 3.09 16.59
C ARG A 490 -15.15 4.55 16.28
N GLU A 491 -14.88 5.38 17.27
CA GLU A 491 -14.86 6.83 17.13
C GLU A 491 -13.50 7.34 17.60
N SER A 492 -12.92 8.28 16.86
CA SER A 492 -11.71 8.98 17.21
C SER A 492 -11.91 10.47 17.05
N TYR A 493 -11.47 11.21 18.02
CA TYR A 493 -11.48 12.65 18.01
C TYR A 493 -10.08 13.17 18.34
N ASP A 494 -9.50 13.93 17.40
CA ASP A 494 -8.17 14.50 17.50
C ASP A 494 -8.25 16.02 17.37
N PHE A 495 -7.53 16.77 18.20
CA PHE A 495 -7.55 18.22 18.13
C PHE A 495 -6.25 18.84 18.59
N GLN A 496 -5.91 19.97 17.98
CA GLN A 496 -4.76 20.81 18.29
C GLN A 496 -5.18 22.28 18.35
N PRO A 497 -5.45 22.83 19.53
CA PRO A 497 -6.03 24.17 19.65
C PRO A 497 -5.04 25.31 19.49
N ALA A 498 -3.71 25.07 19.55
CA ALA A 498 -2.76 26.13 19.80
C ALA A 498 -2.30 26.92 18.56
N PHE A 499 -2.14 26.29 17.40
CA PHE A 499 -1.57 26.93 16.20
C PHE A 499 -2.40 26.79 14.94
N SER A 500 -3.01 25.66 14.71
CA SER A 500 -3.71 25.35 13.45
C SER A 500 -5.21 25.29 13.60
N LEU A 501 -5.73 25.35 14.84
CA LEU A 501 -7.13 25.04 15.13
C LEU A 501 -7.56 23.73 14.45
N PHE A 502 -6.64 22.77 14.37
CA PHE A 502 -6.87 21.48 13.76
C PHE A 502 -7.86 20.68 14.61
N SER A 503 -8.84 20.12 13.96
CA SER A 503 -9.70 19.09 14.54
C SER A 503 -9.99 18.02 13.50
N SER A 504 -9.98 16.78 13.93
CA SER A 504 -10.39 15.65 13.12
C SER A 504 -11.32 14.75 13.92
N HIS A 505 -12.43 14.37 13.31
CA HIS A 505 -13.40 13.49 13.92
C HIS A 505 -13.70 12.35 12.94
N SER A 506 -13.42 11.13 13.34
CA SER A 506 -13.71 9.95 12.53
C SER A 506 -14.65 8.99 13.26
N ARG A 507 -15.58 8.39 12.52
CA ARG A 507 -16.51 7.36 12.98
C ARG A 507 -16.53 6.20 12.02
N GLY A 508 -16.27 5.02 12.53
CA GLY A 508 -16.30 3.77 11.77
C GLY A 508 -17.37 2.83 12.29
N TYR A 509 -18.21 2.34 11.41
CA TYR A 509 -19.18 1.27 11.69
C TYR A 509 -18.87 0.10 10.77
N ASN A 510 -18.81 -1.09 11.32
CA ASN A 510 -18.65 -2.30 10.54
C ASN A 510 -19.64 -3.36 11.02
N ALA A 511 -20.33 -4.02 10.09
CA ALA A 511 -21.22 -5.11 10.36
C ALA A 511 -20.98 -6.23 9.35
N ASN A 512 -20.83 -7.46 9.83
CA ASN A 512 -20.67 -8.63 8.97
C ASN A 512 -21.65 -9.71 9.42
N ALA A 513 -22.26 -10.39 8.46
CA ALA A 513 -23.17 -11.49 8.67
C ALA A 513 -22.81 -12.63 7.71
N SER A 514 -22.71 -13.83 8.23
CA SER A 514 -22.61 -15.05 7.44
C SER A 514 -23.65 -16.04 7.94
N TRP A 515 -24.45 -16.57 7.03
CA TRP A 515 -25.54 -17.48 7.33
C TRP A 515 -25.58 -18.64 6.35
N ALA A 516 -25.36 -19.84 6.84
CA ALA A 516 -25.38 -21.07 6.08
C ALA A 516 -26.38 -22.05 6.71
N PRO A 517 -27.71 -21.86 6.49
CA PRO A 517 -28.73 -22.72 7.09
C PRO A 517 -28.68 -24.18 6.60
N ARG A 518 -28.19 -24.34 5.37
CA ARG A 518 -28.08 -25.65 4.70
C ARG A 518 -26.83 -25.69 3.83
N ASP A 519 -26.30 -26.86 3.55
CA ASP A 519 -25.07 -27.06 2.76
C ASP A 519 -25.20 -26.55 1.30
N TRP A 520 -26.43 -26.42 0.80
CA TRP A 520 -26.71 -25.95 -0.55
C TRP A 520 -26.93 -24.42 -0.63
N PHE A 521 -27.00 -23.72 0.49
CA PHE A 521 -27.28 -22.29 0.52
C PHE A 521 -26.40 -21.57 1.54
N SER A 522 -25.72 -20.53 1.12
CA SER A 522 -25.05 -19.59 2.01
C SER A 522 -25.28 -18.14 1.57
N LEU A 523 -25.33 -17.26 2.56
CA LEU A 523 -25.43 -15.82 2.41
C LEU A 523 -24.34 -15.17 3.24
N ASP A 524 -23.56 -14.31 2.63
CA ASP A 524 -22.56 -13.47 3.26
C ASP A 524 -22.87 -12.01 2.97
N ALA A 525 -22.90 -11.18 4.00
CA ALA A 525 -23.15 -9.75 3.89
C ALA A 525 -22.15 -8.98 4.75
N SER A 526 -21.66 -7.88 4.24
CA SER A 526 -20.86 -6.93 5.00
C SER A 526 -21.29 -5.50 4.71
N TYR A 527 -21.22 -4.67 5.73
CA TYR A 527 -21.46 -3.25 5.62
C TYR A 527 -20.41 -2.50 6.43
N ASN A 528 -19.80 -1.53 5.81
CA ASN A 528 -18.87 -0.60 6.44
C ASN A 528 -19.33 0.83 6.16
N ARG A 529 -19.32 1.66 7.19
CA ARG A 529 -19.47 3.10 7.05
C ARG A 529 -18.31 3.77 7.75
N GLN A 530 -17.64 4.67 7.02
CA GLN A 530 -16.60 5.53 7.58
C GLN A 530 -16.96 6.99 7.32
N HIS A 531 -17.02 7.73 8.38
CA HIS A 531 -17.18 9.18 8.35
C HIS A 531 -15.89 9.83 8.85
N LEU A 532 -15.40 10.80 8.11
CA LEU A 532 -14.26 11.64 8.46
C LEU A 532 -14.65 13.10 8.26
N ASP A 533 -14.47 13.88 9.29
CA ASP A 533 -14.57 15.35 9.26
C ASP A 533 -13.27 15.92 9.80
N SER A 534 -12.56 16.67 9.00
CA SER A 534 -11.28 17.28 9.36
C SER A 534 -11.25 18.74 8.97
N SER A 535 -10.78 19.59 9.85
CA SER A 535 -10.61 21.01 9.58
C SER A 535 -9.26 21.51 10.06
N SER A 536 -8.64 22.39 9.28
CA SER A 536 -7.38 23.05 9.63
C SER A 536 -7.33 24.47 9.05
N PHE A 537 -6.53 25.33 9.69
CA PHE A 537 -6.19 26.62 9.09
C PHE A 537 -5.04 26.44 8.09
N LEU A 538 -5.16 27.14 6.97
CA LEU A 538 -4.09 27.29 6.01
C LEU A 538 -3.55 28.72 6.05
N ALA A 539 -2.24 28.85 6.13
CA ALA A 539 -1.53 30.11 5.97
C ALA A 539 -0.59 29.99 4.76
N PHE A 540 -0.64 30.96 3.87
CA PHE A 540 0.28 31.03 2.75
C PHE A 540 0.62 32.47 2.42
N PHE A 541 1.74 32.67 1.76
CA PHE A 541 2.19 33.98 1.32
C PHE A 541 1.47 34.33 0.02
N ALA A 542 0.75 35.44 0.02
CA ALA A 542 0.11 35.97 -1.17
C ALA A 542 0.80 37.26 -1.60
N GLY A 543 1.10 37.37 -2.88
CA GLY A 543 1.63 38.56 -3.55
C GLY A 543 3.07 38.44 -4.03
N ALA A 544 3.45 39.31 -4.95
CA ALA A 544 4.76 39.31 -5.63
C ALA A 544 5.97 39.54 -4.70
N THR A 545 5.76 40.09 -3.52
CA THR A 545 6.83 40.44 -2.56
C THR A 545 7.02 39.42 -1.44
N ARG A 546 6.25 38.34 -1.37
CA ARG A 546 6.30 37.28 -0.32
C ARG A 546 6.38 37.81 1.14
N SER A 547 6.01 39.05 1.36
CA SER A 547 6.25 39.72 2.64
C SER A 547 5.07 39.73 3.61
N THR A 548 3.90 39.23 3.21
CA THR A 548 2.73 39.23 4.05
C THR A 548 2.16 37.82 4.18
N LEU A 549 2.27 37.29 5.41
CA LEU A 549 1.56 36.05 5.77
C LEU A 549 0.06 36.35 5.87
N GLN A 550 -0.72 35.79 4.97
CA GLN A 550 -2.18 35.84 5.08
C GLN A 550 -2.70 34.54 5.68
N ALA A 551 -2.87 34.54 7.00
CA ALA A 551 -3.46 33.41 7.73
C ALA A 551 -4.96 33.66 7.88
N LYS A 552 -5.79 33.24 6.92
CA LYS A 552 -7.25 33.45 7.04
C LYS A 552 -8.12 32.36 6.45
N TYR A 553 -7.53 31.30 5.90
CA TYR A 553 -8.30 30.28 5.20
C TYR A 553 -8.48 29.04 6.05
N ARG A 554 -9.71 28.53 6.09
CA ARG A 554 -10.04 27.27 6.74
C ARG A 554 -10.23 26.20 5.66
N SER A 555 -9.40 25.19 5.66
CA SER A 555 -9.62 23.98 4.88
C SER A 555 -10.47 23.03 5.68
N ILE A 556 -11.54 22.57 5.08
CA ILE A 556 -12.44 21.55 5.63
C ILE A 556 -12.42 20.39 4.65
N TYR A 557 -12.29 19.17 5.15
CA TYR A 557 -12.42 17.96 4.37
C TYR A 557 -13.45 17.03 5.02
N VAL A 558 -14.45 16.62 4.27
CA VAL A 558 -15.47 15.69 4.74
C VAL A 558 -15.63 14.54 3.78
N SER A 559 -15.54 13.33 4.30
CA SER A 559 -15.80 12.09 3.59
C SER A 559 -16.81 11.25 4.37
N ASN A 560 -17.77 10.65 3.70
CA ASN A 560 -18.78 9.79 4.31
C ASN A 560 -18.98 8.55 3.41
N VAL A 561 -18.07 7.61 3.56
CA VAL A 561 -17.99 6.42 2.72
C VAL A 561 -18.86 5.31 3.26
N HIS A 562 -19.72 4.78 2.43
CA HIS A 562 -20.52 3.59 2.65
C HIS A 562 -20.01 2.48 1.72
N ALA A 563 -19.67 1.34 2.26
CA ALA A 563 -19.31 0.15 1.48
C ALA A 563 -20.19 -1.02 1.91
N ALA A 564 -20.85 -1.66 0.96
CA ALA A 564 -21.69 -2.82 1.21
C ALA A 564 -21.34 -3.94 0.24
N ASN A 565 -21.30 -5.16 0.76
CA ASN A 565 -21.10 -6.37 -0.03
C ASN A 565 -22.17 -7.39 0.33
N LEU A 566 -22.72 -8.05 -0.68
CA LEU A 566 -23.67 -9.16 -0.54
C LEU A 566 -23.24 -10.29 -1.45
N GLY A 567 -23.13 -11.48 -0.90
CA GLY A 567 -22.83 -12.71 -1.64
C GLY A 567 -23.84 -13.79 -1.32
N VAL A 568 -24.40 -14.41 -2.35
CA VAL A 568 -25.33 -15.52 -2.21
C VAL A 568 -24.84 -16.69 -3.03
N ARG A 569 -24.73 -17.86 -2.43
CA ARG A 569 -24.30 -19.08 -3.09
C ARG A 569 -25.40 -20.14 -3.03
N PHE A 570 -25.65 -20.78 -4.17
CA PHE A 570 -26.51 -21.94 -4.33
C PHE A 570 -25.71 -23.11 -4.88
N ALA A 571 -25.55 -24.19 -4.10
CA ALA A 571 -24.91 -25.43 -4.54
C ALA A 571 -25.98 -26.49 -4.87
N ILE A 572 -26.29 -26.69 -6.14
CA ILE A 572 -27.38 -27.56 -6.59
C ILE A 572 -26.85 -28.98 -6.74
N ARG A 573 -27.16 -29.86 -5.79
CA ARG A 573 -26.93 -31.34 -5.84
C ARG A 573 -25.51 -31.72 -6.31
N ARG A 574 -24.44 -30.99 -5.96
CA ARG A 574 -23.05 -31.20 -6.39
C ARG A 574 -22.86 -31.13 -7.92
N ARG A 575 -23.85 -30.71 -8.68
CA ARG A 575 -23.79 -30.60 -10.16
C ARG A 575 -23.60 -29.17 -10.63
N ALA A 576 -24.22 -28.23 -9.99
CA ALA A 576 -24.09 -26.81 -10.31
C ALA A 576 -23.83 -25.97 -9.06
N ASP A 577 -23.06 -24.90 -9.23
CA ASP A 577 -22.78 -23.89 -8.23
C ASP A 577 -23.08 -22.53 -8.86
N LEU A 578 -24.04 -21.80 -8.30
CA LEU A 578 -24.38 -20.45 -8.70
C LEU A 578 -23.97 -19.50 -7.57
N TYR A 579 -23.17 -18.53 -7.89
CA TYR A 579 -22.82 -17.44 -7.00
C TYR A 579 -23.30 -16.11 -7.58
N LEU A 580 -24.01 -15.32 -6.77
CA LEU A 580 -24.43 -13.97 -7.07
C LEU A 580 -23.81 -13.05 -6.04
N GLY A 581 -23.12 -12.03 -6.50
CA GLY A 581 -22.45 -11.04 -5.67
C GLY A 581 -22.87 -9.62 -6.06
N TYR A 582 -22.89 -8.73 -5.10
CA TYR A 582 -23.04 -7.30 -5.34
C TYR A 582 -22.14 -6.55 -4.36
N SER A 583 -21.34 -5.63 -4.89
CA SER A 583 -20.57 -4.68 -4.09
C SER A 583 -20.91 -3.26 -4.50
N ILE A 584 -20.97 -2.37 -3.52
CA ILE A 584 -21.11 -0.93 -3.73
C ILE A 584 -20.25 -0.19 -2.72
N THR A 585 -19.51 0.80 -3.21
CA THR A 585 -18.84 1.81 -2.41
C THR A 585 -19.33 3.17 -2.84
N LYS A 586 -19.80 3.98 -1.90
CA LYS A 586 -20.34 5.31 -2.18
C LYS A 586 -19.81 6.28 -1.14
N ASP A 587 -19.11 7.32 -1.59
CA ASP A 587 -18.85 8.51 -0.78
C ASP A 587 -19.98 9.52 -1.05
N THR A 588 -20.70 9.90 -0.01
CA THR A 588 -21.76 10.92 -0.09
C THR A 588 -21.26 12.32 0.24
N GLY A 589 -19.97 12.45 0.54
CA GLY A 589 -19.36 13.70 0.98
C GLY A 589 -20.03 14.25 2.24
N ASP A 590 -20.13 15.57 2.34
CA ASP A 590 -20.78 16.25 3.46
C ASP A 590 -22.30 16.38 3.31
N GLY A 591 -22.84 15.97 2.17
CA GLY A 591 -24.27 16.12 1.85
C GLY A 591 -24.72 17.57 1.66
N ARG A 592 -23.81 18.52 1.67
CA ARG A 592 -24.06 19.92 1.43
C ARG A 592 -23.71 20.23 -0.01
N ALA A 593 -24.63 20.82 -0.75
CA ALA A 593 -24.24 21.51 -1.96
C ALA A 593 -23.31 22.66 -1.51
N THR A 594 -22.10 22.71 -2.04
CA THR A 594 -21.18 23.81 -1.84
C THR A 594 -21.76 25.06 -2.45
N VAL A 595 -22.66 25.69 -1.73
CA VAL A 595 -23.11 27.04 -2.07
C VAL A 595 -22.07 27.96 -1.47
N ALA A 596 -21.15 28.44 -2.31
CA ALA A 596 -20.35 29.58 -1.93
C ALA A 596 -21.27 30.66 -1.37
N PRO A 597 -21.03 31.19 -0.16
CA PRO A 597 -21.87 32.26 0.36
C PRO A 597 -21.93 33.39 -0.66
N ALA A 598 -23.15 33.79 -1.05
CA ALA A 598 -23.35 34.83 -2.03
C ALA A 598 -22.60 36.10 -1.55
N GLY A 599 -21.57 36.50 -2.28
CA GLY A 599 -20.77 37.70 -1.99
C GLY A 599 -19.31 37.49 -1.56
N THR A 600 -18.83 36.26 -1.38
CA THR A 600 -17.40 35.99 -1.15
C THR A 600 -16.72 35.56 -2.44
N THR A 601 -16.13 36.51 -3.12
CA THR A 601 -15.35 36.30 -4.36
C THR A 601 -13.87 36.14 -4.08
N ASP A 602 -13.50 35.46 -2.98
CA ASP A 602 -12.09 35.11 -2.77
C ASP A 602 -11.79 33.83 -3.57
N PRO A 603 -10.98 33.91 -4.65
CA PRO A 603 -10.72 32.78 -5.52
C PRO A 603 -9.97 31.63 -4.81
N ILE A 604 -9.27 31.93 -3.73
CA ILE A 604 -8.53 30.93 -2.95
C ILE A 604 -9.50 30.15 -2.06
N GLN A 605 -10.46 30.81 -1.42
CA GLN A 605 -11.49 30.12 -0.64
C GLN A 605 -12.36 29.23 -1.57
N ALA A 606 -12.70 29.73 -2.75
CA ALA A 606 -13.43 28.94 -3.75
C ALA A 606 -12.67 27.68 -4.19
N LEU A 607 -11.35 27.78 -4.35
CA LEU A 607 -10.50 26.62 -4.65
C LEU A 607 -10.48 25.62 -3.49
N LEU A 608 -10.36 26.10 -2.24
CA LEU A 608 -10.40 25.23 -1.06
C LEU A 608 -11.75 24.53 -0.92
N ASP A 609 -12.84 25.25 -1.19
CA ASP A 609 -14.20 24.70 -1.14
C ASP A 609 -14.40 23.62 -2.20
N SER A 610 -13.75 23.73 -3.37
CA SER A 610 -13.85 22.75 -4.45
C SER A 610 -13.20 21.40 -4.12
N VAL A 611 -12.25 21.36 -3.19
CA VAL A 611 -11.55 20.14 -2.75
C VAL A 611 -12.00 19.67 -1.37
N GLN A 612 -13.12 20.18 -0.87
CA GLN A 612 -13.63 19.86 0.46
C GLN A 612 -14.20 18.43 0.55
N THR A 613 -14.73 17.90 -0.54
CA THR A 613 -15.35 16.58 -0.58
C THR A 613 -15.25 15.99 -1.98
N PHE A 614 -15.18 14.65 -2.07
CA PHE A 614 -15.06 13.92 -3.33
C PHE A 614 -16.16 12.85 -3.45
N PRO A 615 -17.43 13.24 -3.70
CA PRO A 615 -18.50 12.28 -3.80
C PRO A 615 -18.36 11.39 -5.03
N LEU A 616 -18.40 10.09 -4.82
CA LEU A 616 -18.30 9.08 -5.87
C LEU A 616 -19.16 7.85 -5.57
N THR A 617 -19.45 7.07 -6.60
CA THR A 617 -20.11 5.78 -6.49
C THR A 617 -19.39 4.76 -7.35
N TYR A 618 -19.02 3.65 -6.76
CA TYR A 618 -18.48 2.49 -7.45
C TYR A 618 -19.32 1.27 -7.13
N GLN A 619 -19.81 0.55 -8.16
CA GLN A 619 -20.65 -0.63 -7.97
C GLN A 619 -20.24 -1.75 -8.90
N SER A 620 -20.35 -2.98 -8.39
CA SER A 620 -19.94 -4.15 -9.13
C SER A 620 -20.84 -5.37 -8.82
N PRO A 621 -21.95 -5.54 -9.54
CA PRO A 621 -22.68 -6.82 -9.56
C PRO A 621 -21.89 -7.90 -10.27
N LEU A 622 -21.92 -9.12 -9.73
CA LEU A 622 -21.19 -10.29 -10.18
C LEU A 622 -22.12 -11.50 -10.21
N ALA A 623 -22.05 -12.28 -11.27
CA ALA A 623 -22.67 -13.60 -11.35
C ALA A 623 -21.65 -14.64 -11.85
N ARG A 624 -21.62 -15.80 -11.21
CA ARG A 624 -20.82 -16.95 -11.66
C ARG A 624 -21.62 -18.23 -11.59
N LEU A 625 -21.63 -18.95 -12.69
CA LEU A 625 -22.22 -20.27 -12.82
C LEU A 625 -21.13 -21.30 -13.10
N SER A 626 -21.12 -22.39 -12.34
CA SER A 626 -20.22 -23.52 -12.55
C SER A 626 -21.04 -24.80 -12.67
N ILE A 627 -20.91 -25.52 -13.77
CA ILE A 627 -21.67 -26.75 -14.05
C ILE A 627 -20.69 -27.90 -14.22
N ARG A 628 -20.89 -28.96 -13.45
CA ARG A 628 -20.15 -30.21 -13.56
C ARG A 628 -20.71 -31.06 -14.70
N ILE A 629 -19.97 -31.16 -15.79
CA ILE A 629 -20.32 -31.97 -16.98
C ILE A 629 -20.00 -33.43 -16.71
N SER A 630 -18.81 -33.69 -16.17
CA SER A 630 -18.33 -35.02 -15.80
C SER A 630 -17.54 -34.98 -14.49
N PRO A 631 -17.12 -36.10 -13.91
CA PRO A 631 -16.24 -36.09 -12.75
C PRO A 631 -14.92 -35.29 -12.94
N LYS A 632 -14.47 -35.21 -14.19
CA LYS A 632 -13.21 -34.58 -14.56
C LYS A 632 -13.37 -33.21 -15.22
N VAL A 633 -14.59 -32.81 -15.61
CA VAL A 633 -14.84 -31.62 -16.44
C VAL A 633 -15.90 -30.74 -15.81
N ARG A 634 -15.59 -29.43 -15.64
CA ARG A 634 -16.53 -28.38 -15.29
C ARG A 634 -16.54 -27.32 -16.38
N TRP A 635 -17.70 -26.77 -16.66
CA TRP A 635 -17.86 -25.58 -17.44
C TRP A 635 -18.17 -24.41 -16.45
N ASN A 636 -17.45 -23.31 -16.59
CA ASN A 636 -17.64 -22.11 -15.82
C ASN A 636 -18.00 -20.94 -16.73
N ALA A 637 -18.91 -20.10 -16.28
CA ALA A 637 -19.20 -18.81 -16.89
C ALA A 637 -19.29 -17.77 -15.79
N GLY A 638 -18.65 -16.65 -16.00
CA GLY A 638 -18.67 -15.51 -15.08
C GLY A 638 -19.02 -14.23 -15.83
N TYR A 639 -19.72 -13.36 -15.15
CA TYR A 639 -20.04 -12.02 -15.59
C TYR A 639 -19.89 -11.05 -14.44
N GLN A 640 -19.26 -9.90 -14.69
CA GLN A 640 -19.11 -8.82 -13.74
C GLN A 640 -19.28 -7.49 -14.44
N TYR A 641 -20.09 -6.64 -13.85
CA TYR A 641 -20.24 -5.24 -14.25
C TYR A 641 -19.43 -4.36 -13.32
N TYR A 642 -18.83 -3.32 -13.85
CA TYR A 642 -18.17 -2.26 -13.12
C TYR A 642 -18.81 -0.93 -13.52
N GLY A 643 -19.26 -0.17 -12.55
CA GLY A 643 -19.81 1.16 -12.77
C GLY A 643 -19.16 2.14 -11.80
N TYR A 644 -18.45 3.12 -12.33
CA TYR A 644 -17.84 4.22 -11.61
C TYR A 644 -18.51 5.54 -12.01
N GLY A 645 -18.83 6.34 -11.03
CA GLY A 645 -19.38 7.68 -11.24
C GLY A 645 -18.92 8.63 -10.15
N GLU A 646 -18.42 9.78 -10.54
CA GLU A 646 -18.00 10.87 -9.67
C GLU A 646 -18.80 12.14 -9.94
N THR A 647 -18.85 13.05 -8.96
CA THR A 647 -19.59 14.32 -9.06
C THR A 647 -18.74 15.53 -8.63
N PHE A 648 -17.46 15.36 -8.40
CA PHE A 648 -16.58 16.45 -7.92
C PHE A 648 -15.84 17.19 -9.06
N GLY A 649 -15.57 16.56 -10.20
CA GLY A 649 -15.03 17.23 -11.39
C GLY A 649 -13.74 18.02 -11.17
N LEU A 650 -12.74 17.44 -10.49
CA LEU A 650 -11.41 18.05 -10.32
C LEU A 650 -10.75 18.39 -11.67
N LEU A 651 -11.01 17.58 -12.66
CA LEU A 651 -10.76 17.86 -14.06
C LEU A 651 -12.00 18.56 -14.62
N SER A 652 -11.87 19.30 -15.68
CA SER A 652 -13.01 19.94 -16.34
C SER A 652 -14.08 18.97 -16.87
N TYR A 653 -13.91 17.66 -16.64
CA TYR A 653 -14.81 16.57 -17.02
C TYR A 653 -14.84 15.49 -15.93
N TYR A 654 -15.88 14.64 -15.95
CA TYR A 654 -16.03 13.50 -15.06
C TYR A 654 -15.41 12.24 -15.67
N GLN A 655 -14.64 11.51 -14.89
CA GLN A 655 -13.99 10.25 -15.33
C GLN A 655 -14.93 9.04 -15.20
N ASN A 656 -16.19 9.21 -15.51
CA ASN A 656 -17.20 8.16 -15.37
C ASN A 656 -17.02 7.05 -16.38
N PHE A 657 -17.10 5.81 -15.95
CA PHE A 657 -17.12 4.65 -16.84
C PHE A 657 -18.13 3.59 -16.41
N HIS A 658 -18.47 2.72 -17.35
CA HIS A 658 -19.15 1.47 -17.10
C HIS A 658 -18.50 0.37 -17.96
N ALA A 659 -18.30 -0.81 -17.36
CA ALA A 659 -17.69 -1.90 -18.05
C ALA A 659 -18.42 -3.23 -17.79
N HIS A 660 -18.58 -4.01 -18.84
CA HIS A 660 -19.08 -5.38 -18.80
C HIS A 660 -17.90 -6.30 -19.04
N THR A 661 -17.57 -7.12 -18.07
CA THR A 661 -16.53 -8.15 -18.20
C THR A 661 -17.15 -9.53 -18.02
N GLY A 662 -16.59 -10.49 -18.70
CA GLY A 662 -17.05 -11.84 -18.52
C GLY A 662 -16.04 -12.86 -19.02
N TYR A 663 -16.28 -14.11 -18.70
CA TYR A 663 -15.50 -15.21 -19.23
C TYR A 663 -16.36 -16.48 -19.38
N THR A 664 -15.93 -17.33 -20.29
CA THR A 664 -16.38 -18.72 -20.37
C THR A 664 -15.16 -19.63 -20.37
N SER A 665 -15.19 -20.69 -19.60
CA SER A 665 -14.03 -21.57 -19.42
C SER A 665 -14.42 -23.01 -19.19
N VAL A 666 -13.45 -23.88 -19.42
CA VAL A 666 -13.52 -25.31 -19.10
C VAL A 666 -12.41 -25.61 -18.08
N LEU A 667 -12.82 -26.09 -16.93
CA LEU A 667 -11.92 -26.61 -15.90
C LEU A 667 -11.83 -28.13 -16.08
N TRP A 668 -10.63 -28.63 -16.31
CA TRP A 668 -10.31 -30.03 -16.49
C TRP A 668 -9.46 -30.55 -15.33
N SER A 669 -9.83 -31.68 -14.72
CA SER A 669 -9.09 -32.27 -13.59
C SER A 669 -8.89 -33.79 -13.82
N PHE A 670 -7.69 -34.26 -13.48
CA PHE A 670 -7.30 -35.65 -13.61
C PHE A 670 -6.88 -36.24 -12.27
#